data_db82453ce7ebc19781c13775854b96bb
#
_entry.id   db82453ce7ebc19781c13775854b96bb
#
_cell.length_a   1.000
_cell.length_b   1.000
_cell.length_c   1.000
_cell.angle_alpha   90.00
_cell.angle_beta   90.00
_cell.angle_gamma   90.00
#
_symmetry.space_group_name_H-M   'P 1'
#
loop_
_entity.id
_entity.type
_entity.pdbx_description
1 polymer ?
#
loop_
_entity_poly.entity_id
_entity_poly.type
_entity_poly.pdbx_seq_one_letter_code
_entity_poly.pdbx_strand_id
1 'polypeptide(L)'
;MARAAIVICALLAVQLFGAYAADSWKLVPDESGRLRLINTNPYDIPEGESEIEPLFTPETDVIFRLFTRRNPAHGQVLQWNNPASVQNSNFVASHPTRFTIHGWNGGETSGLHANIRQNYLSVGDYNVIAVDWGAGAQTANYIAARNRVASVGDIISRMVNTLVSATGTSRNNIYLIGHSLGAHAAGNAGKMQNGQLNTIVGLDPAGPLFSLSDSDIMAPRDAQYTEAVFTNAGLLGFDLPLSDANFYPNGGRSQPGCGIDVSGNCAHSRAHELYAESVSTTVGFRATRCASHGEIVAGQCTPTGNANMGGEPSNQGRGVNGMFIVSTNGNSPFAQAFVLLATQLLLVASLPVDNSNWHLVPDSDGRLHLVNTNPYALPDDSFVPNFVPEQDLIFRLFTRSNPTTPQVLEFGNAGSIAASNFNPAHPTRFTIHGWNSNGNDGMNTNIRDRYLSIGDYNMISVDWSAGAVNPNYIAARNAVGPAGAAVASFIDQLVAAGASTDNMYVIGFSLGAHVAGNAGKGQNGRVNTIIALDPAGPLFSLGQPDAVSPADGRYVEMIMTNGGLLGSSTPMGQATFTPNGGRTQPGCGTDIAGGCAHGRAPAYYAESITSSVPFRATRCASMQEVVEGNCTPSGPDANMGGEPSNYGRGVTGVYFLTTNDGAPFARG
;
A
#
# COMPACT_ATOMS: atom_id res chain seq x y z
N MET A 1 -37.28 25.41 25.83
CA MET A 1 -37.39 24.20 25.03
C MET A 1 -37.12 24.44 23.52
N ALA A 2 -37.66 25.47 22.90
CA ALA A 2 -37.44 25.75 21.47
C ALA A 2 -35.98 26.08 21.07
N ARG A 3 -35.21 26.78 21.92
CA ARG A 3 -33.80 27.13 21.65
C ARG A 3 -32.85 25.93 21.77
N ALA A 4 -33.17 24.95 22.63
CA ALA A 4 -32.38 23.71 22.74
C ALA A 4 -32.61 22.77 21.54
N ALA A 5 -33.82 22.72 21.00
CA ALA A 5 -34.13 21.93 19.80
C ALA A 5 -33.44 22.47 18.53
N ILE A 6 -33.32 23.80 18.41
CA ILE A 6 -32.62 24.42 17.26
C ILE A 6 -31.11 24.15 17.30
N VAL A 7 -30.49 24.17 18.50
CA VAL A 7 -29.06 23.85 18.65
C VAL A 7 -28.78 22.36 18.38
N ILE A 8 -29.68 21.47 18.83
CA ILE A 8 -29.55 20.03 18.57
C ILE A 8 -29.74 19.70 17.06
N CYS A 9 -30.70 20.35 16.39
CA CYS A 9 -30.89 20.22 14.96
C CYS A 9 -29.69 20.78 14.16
N ALA A 10 -29.12 21.91 14.61
CA ALA A 10 -27.92 22.47 13.98
C ALA A 10 -26.68 21.60 14.17
N LEU A 11 -26.49 21.00 15.37
CA LEU A 11 -25.40 20.07 15.63
C LEU A 11 -25.56 18.74 14.89
N LEU A 12 -26.77 18.22 14.74
CA LEU A 12 -27.07 17.03 13.92
C LEU A 12 -26.88 17.32 12.42
N ALA A 13 -27.24 18.52 11.96
CA ALA A 13 -27.00 18.93 10.57
C ALA A 13 -25.49 19.05 10.31
N VAL A 14 -24.70 19.65 11.22
CA VAL A 14 -23.23 19.75 11.08
C VAL A 14 -22.58 18.37 11.12
N GLN A 15 -23.08 17.42 11.92
CA GLN A 15 -22.57 16.04 11.91
C GLN A 15 -22.96 15.27 10.63
N LEU A 16 -24.16 15.48 10.11
CA LEU A 16 -24.61 14.89 8.85
C LEU A 16 -23.90 15.50 7.62
N PHE A 17 -23.68 16.81 7.60
CA PHE A 17 -22.95 17.47 6.51
C PHE A 17 -21.44 17.22 6.60
N GLY A 18 -20.85 17.09 7.80
CA GLY A 18 -19.44 16.75 7.97
C GLY A 18 -19.10 15.32 7.57
N ALA A 19 -20.01 14.36 7.74
CA ALA A 19 -19.83 12.97 7.32
C ALA A 19 -19.95 12.80 5.78
N TYR A 20 -20.75 13.65 5.10
CA TYR A 20 -20.88 13.62 3.64
C TYR A 20 -19.71 14.31 2.92
N ALA A 21 -19.03 15.27 3.54
CA ALA A 21 -17.94 16.01 2.90
C ALA A 21 -16.61 15.21 2.86
N ALA A 22 -16.41 14.25 3.75
CA ALA A 22 -15.16 13.48 3.80
C ALA A 22 -15.06 12.37 2.74
N ASP A 23 -16.19 11.87 2.20
CA ASP A 23 -16.24 10.79 1.21
C ASP A 23 -16.16 11.27 -0.26
N SER A 24 -16.23 12.58 -0.50
CA SER A 24 -16.34 13.14 -1.85
C SER A 24 -15.00 13.49 -2.51
N TRP A 25 -13.89 13.49 -1.77
CA TRP A 25 -12.58 13.79 -2.31
C TRP A 25 -11.76 12.51 -2.49
N LYS A 26 -11.29 12.26 -3.71
CA LYS A 26 -10.44 11.11 -4.04
C LYS A 26 -9.13 11.58 -4.68
N LEU A 27 -8.03 10.92 -4.30
CA LEU A 27 -6.75 11.08 -4.99
C LEU A 27 -6.75 10.15 -6.19
N VAL A 28 -6.67 10.72 -7.38
CA VAL A 28 -6.64 9.99 -8.65
C VAL A 28 -5.34 10.35 -9.38
N PRO A 29 -4.49 9.37 -9.75
CA PRO A 29 -3.32 9.65 -10.55
C PRO A 29 -3.74 9.92 -12.01
N ASP A 30 -3.03 10.84 -12.64
CA ASP A 30 -3.07 11.00 -14.07
C ASP A 30 -2.14 9.98 -14.78
N GLU A 31 -2.19 9.89 -16.11
CA GLU A 31 -1.35 8.94 -16.88
C GLU A 31 0.16 9.17 -16.68
N SER A 32 0.57 10.32 -16.15
CA SER A 32 1.96 10.59 -15.77
C SER A 32 2.29 10.14 -14.34
N GLY A 33 1.31 9.55 -13.62
CA GLY A 33 1.45 9.10 -12.23
C GLY A 33 1.37 10.21 -11.19
N ARG A 34 1.01 11.46 -11.56
CA ARG A 34 0.83 12.55 -10.61
C ARG A 34 -0.52 12.41 -9.92
N LEU A 35 -0.51 12.42 -8.60
CA LEU A 35 -1.74 12.40 -7.81
C LEU A 35 -2.47 13.74 -7.88
N ARG A 36 -3.73 13.69 -8.25
CA ARG A 36 -4.66 14.83 -8.26
C ARG A 36 -5.79 14.56 -7.30
N LEU A 37 -6.08 15.52 -6.44
CA LEU A 37 -7.24 15.44 -5.56
C LEU A 37 -8.46 15.90 -6.37
N ILE A 38 -9.41 14.98 -6.58
CA ILE A 38 -10.65 15.26 -7.30
C ILE A 38 -11.84 15.22 -6.33
N ASN A 39 -12.73 16.20 -6.46
CA ASN A 39 -14.04 16.14 -5.82
C ASN A 39 -14.97 15.27 -6.64
N THR A 40 -15.47 14.20 -6.05
CA THR A 40 -16.41 13.26 -6.70
C THR A 40 -17.87 13.57 -6.36
N ASN A 41 -18.16 14.67 -5.65
CA ASN A 41 -19.51 15.11 -5.39
C ASN A 41 -20.06 15.87 -6.62
N PRO A 42 -21.04 15.34 -7.35
CA PRO A 42 -21.59 16.00 -8.53
C PRO A 42 -22.34 17.31 -8.22
N TYR A 43 -22.58 17.59 -6.93
CA TYR A 43 -23.30 18.79 -6.47
C TYR A 43 -22.36 19.89 -5.94
N ASP A 44 -21.07 19.61 -5.73
CA ASP A 44 -20.06 20.57 -5.31
C ASP A 44 -19.26 21.05 -6.53
N ILE A 45 -19.91 21.82 -7.41
CA ILE A 45 -19.22 22.60 -8.44
C ILE A 45 -18.81 23.89 -7.74
N PRO A 46 -17.51 24.21 -7.56
CA PRO A 46 -17.11 25.51 -7.03
C PRO A 46 -17.65 26.59 -7.98
N GLU A 47 -18.48 27.49 -7.46
CA GLU A 47 -18.86 28.70 -8.17
C GLU A 47 -17.57 29.50 -8.43
N GLY A 48 -17.04 29.45 -9.65
CA GLY A 48 -15.83 30.18 -10.05
C GLY A 48 -14.83 29.44 -10.92
N GLU A 49 -14.89 28.11 -11.03
CA GLU A 49 -13.99 27.33 -11.91
C GLU A 49 -14.58 27.09 -13.31
N SER A 50 -15.77 27.58 -13.61
CA SER A 50 -16.41 27.42 -14.93
C SER A 50 -15.77 28.24 -16.07
N GLU A 51 -14.76 29.06 -15.81
CA GLU A 51 -14.18 29.95 -16.80
C GLU A 51 -12.87 29.50 -17.46
N ILE A 52 -12.27 28.38 -17.08
CA ILE A 52 -10.98 27.90 -17.65
C ILE A 52 -11.02 26.41 -18.04
N GLU A 53 -12.17 25.89 -18.47
CA GLU A 53 -12.16 24.58 -19.13
C GLU A 53 -11.80 24.79 -20.61
N PRO A 54 -10.82 24.02 -21.16
CA PRO A 54 -10.58 24.03 -22.58
C PRO A 54 -11.88 23.71 -23.32
N LEU A 55 -12.29 24.56 -24.22
CA LEU A 55 -13.43 24.31 -25.10
C LEU A 55 -13.13 23.01 -25.86
N PHE A 56 -13.82 21.93 -25.51
CA PHE A 56 -13.71 20.66 -26.22
C PHE A 56 -14.83 20.56 -27.24
N THR A 57 -14.46 20.48 -28.52
CA THR A 57 -15.36 20.24 -29.63
C THR A 57 -15.07 18.86 -30.22
N PRO A 58 -15.84 17.81 -29.88
CA PRO A 58 -15.51 16.43 -30.25
C PRO A 58 -15.25 16.25 -31.76
N GLU A 59 -15.98 16.98 -32.59
CA GLU A 59 -15.90 16.92 -34.05
C GLU A 59 -14.56 17.35 -34.63
N THR A 60 -13.83 18.22 -33.93
CA THR A 60 -12.51 18.74 -34.36
C THR A 60 -11.37 18.21 -33.51
N ASP A 61 -11.63 17.88 -32.27
CA ASP A 61 -10.63 17.62 -31.24
C ASP A 61 -10.35 16.13 -31.01
N VAL A 62 -11.21 15.24 -31.57
CA VAL A 62 -10.94 13.80 -31.61
C VAL A 62 -10.19 13.47 -32.90
N ILE A 63 -8.95 13.07 -32.77
CA ILE A 63 -8.02 12.81 -33.89
C ILE A 63 -7.79 11.31 -34.05
N PHE A 64 -7.91 10.81 -35.27
CA PHE A 64 -7.66 9.41 -35.62
C PHE A 64 -6.34 9.28 -36.39
N ARG A 65 -5.42 8.45 -35.88
CA ARG A 65 -4.10 8.22 -36.49
C ARG A 65 -3.96 6.75 -36.88
N LEU A 66 -3.88 6.48 -38.18
CA LEU A 66 -3.71 5.16 -38.74
C LEU A 66 -2.23 4.76 -38.78
N PHE A 67 -1.96 3.60 -38.25
CA PHE A 67 -0.67 2.91 -38.32
C PHE A 67 -0.86 1.55 -39.00
N THR A 68 0.07 1.20 -39.87
CA THR A 68 0.17 -0.10 -40.53
C THR A 68 1.64 -0.49 -40.59
N ARG A 69 1.97 -1.71 -41.05
CA ARG A 69 3.36 -2.09 -41.31
C ARG A 69 4.09 -1.17 -42.30
N ARG A 70 3.36 -0.41 -43.14
CA ARG A 70 3.94 0.56 -44.07
C ARG A 70 4.33 1.89 -43.39
N ASN A 71 3.66 2.24 -42.27
CA ASN A 71 3.91 3.44 -41.50
C ASN A 71 3.83 3.17 -39.98
N PRO A 72 4.70 2.29 -39.43
CA PRO A 72 4.57 1.83 -38.05
C PRO A 72 4.89 2.90 -37.00
N ALA A 73 5.70 3.91 -37.35
CA ALA A 73 6.15 4.96 -36.46
C ALA A 73 5.38 6.28 -36.62
N HIS A 74 4.86 6.57 -37.79
CA HIS A 74 4.20 7.84 -38.11
C HIS A 74 2.75 7.62 -38.56
N GLY A 75 1.81 8.00 -37.69
CA GLY A 75 0.37 7.84 -37.96
C GLY A 75 -0.11 8.79 -39.06
N GLN A 76 -0.91 8.25 -40.00
CA GLN A 76 -1.63 9.07 -40.97
C GLN A 76 -2.95 9.52 -40.36
N VAL A 77 -3.26 10.82 -40.40
CA VAL A 77 -4.51 11.37 -39.88
C VAL A 77 -5.67 10.98 -40.80
N LEU A 78 -6.67 10.33 -40.20
CA LEU A 78 -7.95 10.04 -40.86
C LEU A 78 -9.01 11.01 -40.31
N GLN A 79 -9.93 11.44 -41.19
CA GLN A 79 -11.02 12.34 -40.86
C GLN A 79 -12.36 11.65 -40.99
N TRP A 80 -13.14 11.62 -39.90
CA TRP A 80 -14.42 10.90 -39.86
C TRP A 80 -15.47 11.44 -40.86
N ASN A 81 -15.34 12.69 -41.25
CA ASN A 81 -16.25 13.38 -42.23
C ASN A 81 -15.64 13.49 -43.65
N ASN A 82 -14.51 12.86 -43.90
CA ASN A 82 -13.80 12.93 -45.18
C ASN A 82 -13.36 11.54 -45.65
N PRO A 83 -14.20 10.79 -46.42
CA PRO A 83 -13.88 9.47 -46.94
C PRO A 83 -12.58 9.43 -47.75
N ALA A 84 -12.22 10.52 -48.42
CA ALA A 84 -10.97 10.57 -49.19
C ALA A 84 -9.72 10.48 -48.31
N SER A 85 -9.77 10.91 -47.04
CA SER A 85 -8.68 10.76 -46.09
C SER A 85 -8.38 9.29 -45.84
N VAL A 86 -9.39 8.43 -45.83
CA VAL A 86 -9.25 6.98 -45.70
C VAL A 86 -8.75 6.34 -46.99
N GLN A 87 -9.35 6.67 -48.13
CA GLN A 87 -9.04 6.10 -49.44
C GLN A 87 -7.60 6.42 -49.87
N ASN A 88 -7.08 7.59 -49.51
CA ASN A 88 -5.72 8.03 -49.82
C ASN A 88 -4.66 7.62 -48.76
N SER A 89 -5.06 6.82 -47.76
CA SER A 89 -4.19 6.37 -46.67
C SER A 89 -3.65 4.95 -46.94
N ASN A 90 -2.84 4.46 -46.00
CA ASN A 90 -2.39 3.05 -45.98
C ASN A 90 -3.46 2.08 -45.45
N PHE A 91 -4.71 2.51 -45.27
CA PHE A 91 -5.79 1.64 -44.83
C PHE A 91 -6.11 0.56 -45.84
N VAL A 92 -6.20 -0.68 -45.39
CA VAL A 92 -6.51 -1.85 -46.26
C VAL A 92 -7.81 -2.48 -45.72
N ALA A 93 -8.88 -2.46 -46.51
CA ALA A 93 -10.21 -2.90 -46.10
C ALA A 93 -10.27 -4.38 -45.67
N SER A 94 -9.44 -5.24 -46.21
CA SER A 94 -9.36 -6.66 -45.85
C SER A 94 -8.58 -6.94 -44.60
N HIS A 95 -7.77 -6.00 -44.13
CA HIS A 95 -7.00 -6.17 -42.87
C HIS A 95 -7.89 -5.92 -41.66
N PRO A 96 -7.74 -6.71 -40.56
CA PRO A 96 -8.42 -6.42 -39.32
C PRO A 96 -8.07 -5.03 -38.79
N THR A 97 -9.06 -4.33 -38.24
CA THR A 97 -8.92 -2.97 -37.74
C THR A 97 -9.02 -2.93 -36.22
N ARG A 98 -8.06 -2.29 -35.55
CA ARG A 98 -7.97 -2.18 -34.10
C ARG A 98 -7.88 -0.72 -33.71
N PHE A 99 -8.92 -0.22 -33.01
CA PHE A 99 -8.89 1.11 -32.40
C PHE A 99 -8.30 0.99 -30.99
N THR A 100 -7.44 1.93 -30.62
CA THR A 100 -6.94 2.11 -29.24
C THR A 100 -7.39 3.46 -28.72
N ILE A 101 -7.93 3.52 -27.48
CA ILE A 101 -8.59 4.71 -26.93
C ILE A 101 -8.04 4.93 -25.53
N HIS A 102 -7.31 6.04 -25.33
CA HIS A 102 -6.68 6.37 -24.04
C HIS A 102 -7.68 6.89 -23.00
N GLY A 103 -7.25 6.94 -21.74
CA GLY A 103 -8.00 7.46 -20.61
C GLY A 103 -7.71 8.92 -20.27
N TRP A 104 -8.00 9.28 -19.02
CA TRP A 104 -7.82 10.64 -18.49
C TRP A 104 -6.34 11.05 -18.49
N ASN A 105 -6.09 12.30 -18.87
CA ASN A 105 -4.75 12.88 -19.09
C ASN A 105 -3.87 12.15 -20.12
N GLY A 106 -4.44 11.20 -20.89
CA GLY A 106 -3.78 10.60 -22.03
C GLY A 106 -3.78 11.48 -23.28
N GLY A 107 -3.14 10.97 -24.33
CA GLY A 107 -3.05 11.63 -25.63
C GLY A 107 -2.31 10.76 -26.64
N GLU A 108 -1.85 11.34 -27.75
CA GLU A 108 -1.16 10.66 -28.85
C GLU A 108 0.00 9.77 -28.39
N THR A 109 0.74 10.21 -27.35
CA THR A 109 1.94 9.53 -26.83
C THR A 109 1.65 8.54 -25.71
N SER A 110 0.39 8.26 -25.41
CA SER A 110 -0.01 7.30 -24.38
C SER A 110 0.64 5.92 -24.62
N GLY A 111 1.16 5.30 -23.55
CA GLY A 111 1.78 3.98 -23.59
C GLY A 111 0.86 2.89 -24.16
N LEU A 112 -0.45 3.01 -23.92
CA LEU A 112 -1.50 2.17 -24.51
C LEU A 112 -1.33 2.05 -26.03
N HIS A 113 -1.25 3.19 -26.73
CA HIS A 113 -1.18 3.23 -28.20
C HIS A 113 0.10 2.56 -28.72
N ALA A 114 1.23 2.86 -28.08
CA ALA A 114 2.52 2.31 -28.48
C ALA A 114 2.58 0.79 -28.27
N ASN A 115 2.20 0.32 -27.08
CA ASN A 115 2.29 -1.10 -26.71
C ASN A 115 1.37 -1.97 -27.58
N ILE A 116 0.11 -1.59 -27.74
CA ILE A 116 -0.85 -2.39 -28.50
C ILE A 116 -0.50 -2.36 -29.99
N ARG A 117 -0.16 -1.21 -30.55
CA ARG A 117 0.27 -1.07 -31.94
C ARG A 117 1.48 -1.96 -32.26
N GLN A 118 2.51 -1.91 -31.42
CA GLN A 118 3.73 -2.69 -31.62
C GLN A 118 3.41 -4.19 -31.67
N ASN A 119 2.61 -4.69 -30.76
CA ASN A 119 2.28 -6.11 -30.69
C ASN A 119 1.44 -6.56 -31.89
N TYR A 120 0.39 -5.81 -32.27
CA TYR A 120 -0.41 -6.18 -33.47
C TYR A 120 0.42 -6.15 -34.77
N LEU A 121 1.21 -5.12 -34.99
CA LEU A 121 2.03 -5.00 -36.20
C LEU A 121 3.18 -6.01 -36.24
N SER A 122 3.61 -6.56 -35.12
CA SER A 122 4.61 -7.63 -35.06
C SER A 122 4.05 -8.95 -35.58
N VAL A 123 2.80 -9.28 -35.25
CA VAL A 123 2.22 -10.60 -35.56
C VAL A 123 1.44 -10.64 -36.88
N GLY A 124 1.04 -9.50 -37.45
CA GLY A 124 0.27 -9.53 -38.70
C GLY A 124 0.09 -8.18 -39.39
N ASP A 125 -0.67 -8.20 -40.47
CA ASP A 125 -1.07 -6.99 -41.20
C ASP A 125 -2.38 -6.49 -40.66
N TYR A 126 -2.32 -5.37 -39.94
CA TYR A 126 -3.44 -4.72 -39.26
C TYR A 126 -3.54 -3.24 -39.65
N ASN A 127 -4.75 -2.70 -39.58
CA ASN A 127 -5.00 -1.28 -39.47
C ASN A 127 -5.11 -0.95 -37.95
N VAL A 128 -4.12 -0.29 -37.36
CA VAL A 128 -4.18 0.15 -35.97
C VAL A 128 -4.48 1.65 -35.97
N ILE A 129 -5.60 2.03 -35.35
CA ILE A 129 -6.07 3.42 -35.30
C ILE A 129 -6.01 3.91 -33.86
N ALA A 130 -5.06 4.79 -33.55
CA ALA A 130 -5.01 5.49 -32.28
C ALA A 130 -6.02 6.63 -32.27
N VAL A 131 -6.89 6.66 -31.26
CA VAL A 131 -7.86 7.72 -31.02
C VAL A 131 -7.28 8.64 -29.96
N ASP A 132 -6.89 9.84 -30.39
CA ASP A 132 -6.40 10.90 -29.53
C ASP A 132 -7.54 11.89 -29.25
N TRP A 133 -7.99 11.91 -28.02
CA TRP A 133 -8.96 12.90 -27.51
C TRP A 133 -8.36 13.72 -26.35
N GLY A 134 -7.03 13.89 -26.39
CA GLY A 134 -6.26 14.60 -25.38
C GLY A 134 -6.78 16.00 -25.07
N ALA A 135 -7.28 16.73 -26.08
CA ALA A 135 -7.94 18.02 -25.85
C ALA A 135 -9.13 17.96 -24.90
N GLY A 136 -9.82 16.80 -24.84
CA GLY A 136 -10.92 16.55 -23.90
C GLY A 136 -10.51 15.84 -22.62
N ALA A 137 -9.39 15.08 -22.65
CA ALA A 137 -8.92 14.26 -21.55
C ALA A 137 -7.88 14.95 -20.66
N GLN A 138 -7.04 15.81 -21.22
CA GLN A 138 -5.95 16.52 -20.52
C GLN A 138 -6.49 17.75 -19.79
N THR A 139 -7.22 17.50 -18.73
CA THR A 139 -7.80 18.53 -17.85
C THR A 139 -7.55 18.16 -16.39
N ALA A 140 -7.38 19.17 -15.53
CA ALA A 140 -7.34 18.94 -14.08
C ALA A 140 -8.71 18.51 -13.53
N ASN A 141 -9.79 18.80 -14.27
CA ASN A 141 -11.15 18.45 -13.89
C ASN A 141 -11.53 17.07 -14.45
N TYR A 142 -11.44 16.03 -13.59
CA TYR A 142 -11.82 14.66 -13.96
C TYR A 142 -13.30 14.57 -14.37
N ILE A 143 -14.19 15.33 -13.73
CA ILE A 143 -15.64 15.32 -14.02
C ILE A 143 -15.88 15.75 -15.46
N ALA A 144 -15.17 16.79 -15.93
CA ALA A 144 -15.27 17.25 -17.31
C ALA A 144 -14.82 16.16 -18.30
N ALA A 145 -13.68 15.51 -18.07
CA ALA A 145 -13.22 14.41 -18.90
C ALA A 145 -14.18 13.21 -18.88
N ARG A 146 -14.71 12.86 -17.71
CA ARG A 146 -15.72 11.80 -17.52
C ARG A 146 -16.99 12.09 -18.33
N ASN A 147 -17.48 13.31 -18.31
CA ASN A 147 -18.71 13.70 -19.02
C ASN A 147 -18.54 13.74 -20.56
N ARG A 148 -17.32 13.71 -21.07
CA ARG A 148 -17.00 13.72 -22.50
C ARG A 148 -16.98 12.31 -23.14
N VAL A 149 -17.00 11.21 -22.35
CA VAL A 149 -16.86 9.85 -22.88
C VAL A 149 -17.95 9.48 -23.91
N ALA A 150 -19.17 9.91 -23.69
CA ALA A 150 -20.27 9.63 -24.63
C ALA A 150 -20.09 10.36 -25.98
N SER A 151 -19.66 11.63 -25.96
CA SER A 151 -19.41 12.39 -27.18
C SER A 151 -18.19 11.91 -27.94
N VAL A 152 -17.12 11.49 -27.24
CA VAL A 152 -15.97 10.81 -27.85
C VAL A 152 -16.42 9.50 -28.52
N GLY A 153 -17.27 8.71 -27.86
CA GLY A 153 -17.86 7.50 -28.43
C GLY A 153 -18.65 7.75 -29.71
N ASP A 154 -19.42 8.86 -29.79
CA ASP A 154 -20.15 9.25 -31.00
C ASP A 154 -19.18 9.48 -32.18
N ILE A 155 -18.11 10.22 -31.96
CA ILE A 155 -17.13 10.50 -33.04
C ILE A 155 -16.41 9.22 -33.48
N ILE A 156 -16.09 8.30 -32.56
CA ILE A 156 -15.53 6.98 -32.89
C ILE A 156 -16.53 6.19 -33.76
N SER A 157 -17.81 6.18 -33.38
CA SER A 157 -18.88 5.54 -34.16
C SER A 157 -19.01 6.12 -35.57
N ARG A 158 -18.94 7.45 -35.74
CA ARG A 158 -18.93 8.12 -37.06
C ARG A 158 -17.71 7.73 -37.87
N MET A 159 -16.52 7.61 -37.27
CA MET A 159 -15.32 7.14 -37.94
C MET A 159 -15.47 5.70 -38.43
N VAL A 160 -16.04 4.80 -37.62
CA VAL A 160 -16.37 3.44 -38.05
C VAL A 160 -17.30 3.44 -39.27
N ASN A 161 -18.34 4.27 -39.28
CA ASN A 161 -19.24 4.41 -40.42
C ASN A 161 -18.50 4.92 -41.66
N THR A 162 -17.58 5.84 -41.50
CA THR A 162 -16.74 6.36 -42.61
C THR A 162 -15.85 5.26 -43.19
N LEU A 163 -15.20 4.46 -42.33
CA LEU A 163 -14.39 3.33 -42.81
C LEU A 163 -15.24 2.33 -43.61
N VAL A 164 -16.40 1.95 -43.08
CA VAL A 164 -17.31 1.00 -43.74
C VAL A 164 -17.80 1.55 -45.07
N SER A 165 -18.24 2.80 -45.12
CA SER A 165 -18.78 3.42 -46.36
C SER A 165 -17.70 3.70 -47.40
N ALA A 166 -16.51 4.11 -46.98
CA ALA A 166 -15.42 4.48 -47.89
C ALA A 166 -14.68 3.30 -48.49
N THR A 167 -14.64 2.15 -47.79
CA THR A 167 -13.76 1.04 -48.16
C THR A 167 -14.49 -0.33 -48.23
N GLY A 168 -15.69 -0.44 -47.73
CA GLY A 168 -16.41 -1.71 -47.64
C GLY A 168 -15.91 -2.65 -46.55
N THR A 169 -15.07 -2.17 -45.61
CA THR A 169 -14.61 -3.00 -44.50
C THR A 169 -15.78 -3.46 -43.63
N SER A 170 -15.69 -4.65 -43.08
CA SER A 170 -16.77 -5.23 -42.25
C SER A 170 -16.61 -4.81 -40.79
N ARG A 171 -17.73 -4.51 -40.12
CA ARG A 171 -17.80 -4.32 -38.65
C ARG A 171 -17.25 -5.54 -37.89
N ASN A 172 -17.39 -6.73 -38.46
CA ASN A 172 -16.82 -7.97 -37.89
C ASN A 172 -15.28 -8.01 -37.86
N ASN A 173 -14.60 -7.10 -38.56
CA ASN A 173 -13.15 -6.96 -38.54
C ASN A 173 -12.66 -5.88 -37.56
N ILE A 174 -13.57 -5.20 -36.85
CA ILE A 174 -13.26 -4.03 -36.04
C ILE A 174 -13.33 -4.38 -34.54
N TYR A 175 -12.24 -4.11 -33.81
CA TYR A 175 -12.19 -4.11 -32.35
C TYR A 175 -11.97 -2.70 -31.85
N LEU A 176 -12.63 -2.35 -30.73
CA LEU A 176 -12.34 -1.14 -29.96
C LEU A 176 -11.69 -1.55 -28.64
N ILE A 177 -10.53 -1.00 -28.35
CA ILE A 177 -9.71 -1.33 -27.16
C ILE A 177 -9.50 -0.05 -26.39
N GLY A 178 -10.21 0.12 -25.29
CA GLY A 178 -10.19 1.32 -24.46
C GLY A 178 -9.59 1.08 -23.09
N HIS A 179 -8.82 2.05 -22.59
CA HIS A 179 -8.25 2.03 -21.25
C HIS A 179 -8.91 3.12 -20.39
N SER A 180 -9.24 2.77 -19.13
CA SER A 180 -9.80 3.74 -18.18
C SER A 180 -11.07 4.40 -18.73
N LEU A 181 -11.16 5.74 -18.81
CA LEU A 181 -12.26 6.47 -19.46
C LEU A 181 -12.46 6.05 -20.93
N GLY A 182 -11.39 5.67 -21.62
CA GLY A 182 -11.44 5.18 -23.00
C GLY A 182 -12.22 3.88 -23.16
N ALA A 183 -12.32 3.04 -22.11
CA ALA A 183 -13.16 1.84 -22.14
C ALA A 183 -14.65 2.21 -22.25
N HIS A 184 -15.09 3.24 -21.52
CA HIS A 184 -16.45 3.72 -21.60
C HIS A 184 -16.74 4.43 -22.93
N ALA A 185 -15.76 5.18 -23.47
CA ALA A 185 -15.88 5.75 -24.82
C ALA A 185 -16.02 4.67 -25.90
N ALA A 186 -15.27 3.54 -25.77
CA ALA A 186 -15.43 2.37 -26.64
C ALA A 186 -16.82 1.73 -26.52
N GLY A 187 -17.34 1.58 -25.30
CA GLY A 187 -18.69 1.09 -25.04
C GLY A 187 -19.75 1.97 -25.69
N ASN A 188 -19.64 3.29 -25.53
CA ASN A 188 -20.56 4.25 -26.17
C ASN A 188 -20.54 4.18 -27.70
N ALA A 189 -19.36 4.06 -28.29
CA ALA A 189 -19.24 3.85 -29.75
C ALA A 189 -19.94 2.52 -30.16
N GLY A 190 -19.80 1.47 -29.37
CA GLY A 190 -20.45 0.19 -29.59
C GLY A 190 -21.98 0.27 -29.54
N LYS A 191 -22.55 0.95 -28.55
CA LYS A 191 -23.99 1.23 -28.44
C LYS A 191 -24.52 1.93 -29.70
N MET A 192 -23.80 2.95 -30.20
CA MET A 192 -24.15 3.68 -31.40
C MET A 192 -23.99 2.85 -32.69
N GLN A 193 -23.18 1.78 -32.66
CA GLN A 193 -23.09 0.78 -33.72
C GLN A 193 -24.09 -0.39 -33.51
N ASN A 194 -25.03 -0.25 -32.57
CA ASN A 194 -26.05 -1.27 -32.23
C ASN A 194 -25.45 -2.64 -31.89
N GLY A 195 -24.29 -2.68 -31.25
CA GLY A 195 -23.60 -3.92 -30.89
C GLY A 195 -23.04 -4.73 -32.07
N GLN A 196 -22.93 -4.13 -33.26
CA GLN A 196 -22.51 -4.86 -34.49
C GLN A 196 -21.00 -4.99 -34.65
N LEU A 197 -20.19 -4.33 -33.83
CA LEU A 197 -18.75 -4.49 -33.82
C LEU A 197 -18.37 -5.91 -33.32
N ASN A 198 -17.26 -6.44 -33.80
CA ASN A 198 -16.85 -7.78 -33.39
C ASN A 198 -16.55 -7.87 -31.88
N THR A 199 -15.65 -6.98 -31.41
CA THR A 199 -15.18 -7.05 -30.02
C THR A 199 -14.94 -5.64 -29.46
N ILE A 200 -15.32 -5.44 -28.17
CA ILE A 200 -14.87 -4.31 -27.36
C ILE A 200 -14.09 -4.87 -26.17
N VAL A 201 -12.91 -4.31 -25.92
CA VAL A 201 -12.05 -4.64 -24.80
C VAL A 201 -11.90 -3.42 -23.89
N GLY A 202 -12.37 -3.53 -22.65
CA GLY A 202 -12.16 -2.55 -21.59
C GLY A 202 -10.95 -2.94 -20.74
N LEU A 203 -9.90 -2.11 -20.79
CA LEU A 203 -8.67 -2.31 -20.03
C LEU A 203 -8.73 -1.44 -18.77
N ASP A 204 -8.97 -2.06 -17.64
CA ASP A 204 -9.23 -1.44 -16.34
C ASP A 204 -10.21 -0.25 -16.46
N PRO A 205 -11.47 -0.51 -16.88
CA PRO A 205 -12.46 0.55 -17.09
C PRO A 205 -12.56 1.47 -15.88
N ALA A 206 -12.64 2.79 -16.10
CA ALA A 206 -12.63 3.77 -15.02
C ALA A 206 -13.74 3.53 -13.99
N GLY A 207 -13.40 3.59 -12.69
CA GLY A 207 -14.34 3.43 -11.58
C GLY A 207 -14.99 4.74 -11.11
N PRO A 208 -14.20 5.81 -10.85
CA PRO A 208 -14.74 7.03 -10.25
C PRO A 208 -15.86 7.65 -11.08
N LEU A 209 -16.98 7.97 -10.40
CA LEU A 209 -18.19 8.58 -11.00
C LEU A 209 -18.93 7.70 -12.02
N PHE A 210 -18.68 6.39 -12.07
CA PHE A 210 -19.48 5.44 -12.83
C PHE A 210 -20.23 4.47 -11.90
N SER A 211 -21.44 4.14 -12.29
CA SER A 211 -22.28 3.13 -11.68
C SER A 211 -22.91 2.24 -12.74
N LEU A 212 -23.33 1.03 -12.37
CA LEU A 212 -24.02 0.10 -13.32
C LEU A 212 -25.31 0.65 -13.91
N SER A 213 -25.89 1.69 -13.31
CA SER A 213 -27.10 2.36 -13.80
C SER A 213 -26.85 3.43 -14.86
N ASP A 214 -25.58 3.84 -15.05
CA ASP A 214 -25.25 4.90 -16.00
C ASP A 214 -25.36 4.41 -17.44
N SER A 215 -26.02 5.19 -18.29
CA SER A 215 -26.22 4.83 -19.70
C SER A 215 -24.94 4.85 -20.53
N ASP A 216 -23.93 5.58 -20.06
CA ASP A 216 -22.64 5.80 -20.74
C ASP A 216 -21.50 4.90 -20.20
N ILE A 217 -21.79 3.98 -19.27
CA ILE A 217 -20.83 2.95 -18.86
C ILE A 217 -20.73 1.87 -19.95
N MET A 218 -19.52 1.27 -20.12
CA MET A 218 -19.36 0.08 -20.94
C MET A 218 -20.23 -1.08 -20.39
N ALA A 219 -20.86 -1.84 -21.26
CA ALA A 219 -21.76 -2.91 -20.86
C ALA A 219 -21.72 -4.13 -21.82
N PRO A 220 -22.17 -5.34 -21.37
CA PRO A 220 -22.43 -6.44 -22.29
C PRO A 220 -23.37 -6.01 -23.41
N ARG A 221 -23.19 -6.54 -24.61
CA ARG A 221 -23.96 -6.20 -25.83
C ARG A 221 -23.60 -4.87 -26.50
N ASP A 222 -22.62 -4.13 -26.01
CA ASP A 222 -22.07 -3.00 -26.75
C ASP A 222 -21.32 -3.47 -28.02
N ALA A 223 -20.96 -4.76 -28.08
CA ALA A 223 -20.43 -5.46 -29.26
C ALA A 223 -20.99 -6.89 -29.33
N GLN A 224 -20.60 -7.66 -30.36
CA GLN A 224 -20.91 -9.09 -30.43
C GLN A 224 -20.20 -9.87 -29.30
N TYR A 225 -19.10 -9.34 -28.81
CA TYR A 225 -18.38 -9.82 -27.63
C TYR A 225 -17.72 -8.65 -26.90
N THR A 226 -17.91 -8.61 -25.61
CA THR A 226 -17.23 -7.63 -24.73
C THR A 226 -16.34 -8.35 -23.72
N GLU A 227 -15.14 -7.82 -23.52
CA GLU A 227 -14.17 -8.32 -22.55
C GLU A 227 -13.65 -7.18 -21.69
N ALA A 228 -13.53 -7.40 -20.39
CA ALA A 228 -12.90 -6.44 -19.49
C ALA A 228 -11.74 -7.10 -18.72
N VAL A 229 -10.64 -6.40 -18.58
CA VAL A 229 -9.46 -6.80 -17.82
C VAL A 229 -9.30 -5.83 -16.67
N PHE A 230 -9.53 -6.29 -15.44
CA PHE A 230 -9.49 -5.50 -14.22
C PHE A 230 -8.14 -5.69 -13.53
N THR A 231 -7.38 -4.64 -13.36
CA THR A 231 -6.04 -4.70 -12.74
C THR A 231 -5.91 -3.78 -11.53
N ASN A 232 -6.80 -2.78 -11.39
CA ASN A 232 -6.84 -1.86 -10.25
C ASN A 232 -8.28 -1.60 -9.77
N ALA A 233 -9.10 -2.66 -9.77
CA ALA A 233 -10.52 -2.61 -9.39
C ALA A 233 -10.73 -2.05 -7.98
N GLY A 234 -11.69 -1.12 -7.85
CA GLY A 234 -12.06 -0.48 -6.60
C GLY A 234 -11.19 0.70 -6.18
N LEU A 235 -10.13 1.04 -6.95
CA LEU A 235 -9.37 2.28 -6.75
C LEU A 235 -9.54 3.19 -7.98
N LEU A 236 -8.83 2.92 -9.09
CA LEU A 236 -8.98 3.65 -10.34
C LEU A 236 -9.92 2.94 -11.30
N GLY A 237 -9.85 1.60 -11.32
CA GLY A 237 -10.74 0.75 -12.09
C GLY A 237 -12.08 0.51 -11.41
N PHE A 238 -13.09 0.24 -12.21
CA PHE A 238 -14.41 -0.18 -11.74
C PHE A 238 -14.32 -1.53 -11.03
N ASP A 239 -15.14 -1.76 -10.01
CA ASP A 239 -15.01 -2.96 -9.15
C ASP A 239 -15.86 -4.14 -9.64
N LEU A 240 -16.98 -3.88 -10.33
CA LEU A 240 -17.95 -4.89 -10.69
C LEU A 240 -17.83 -5.35 -12.17
N PRO A 241 -18.34 -6.55 -12.53
CA PRO A 241 -18.33 -7.01 -13.91
C PRO A 241 -19.07 -6.07 -14.87
N LEU A 242 -18.45 -5.73 -16.00
CA LEU A 242 -18.98 -4.79 -17.01
C LEU A 242 -19.15 -5.39 -18.41
N SER A 243 -18.79 -6.65 -18.63
CA SER A 243 -18.67 -7.25 -19.95
C SER A 243 -19.16 -8.70 -19.95
N ASP A 244 -19.24 -9.32 -21.14
CA ASP A 244 -19.56 -10.75 -21.24
C ASP A 244 -18.51 -11.60 -20.52
N ALA A 245 -17.22 -11.30 -20.70
CA ALA A 245 -16.12 -11.94 -19.99
C ALA A 245 -15.29 -10.92 -19.21
N ASN A 246 -15.08 -11.17 -17.94
CA ASN A 246 -14.42 -10.27 -16.99
C ASN A 246 -13.21 -10.99 -16.39
N PHE A 247 -12.01 -10.52 -16.71
CA PHE A 247 -10.76 -11.11 -16.26
C PHE A 247 -10.13 -10.25 -15.15
N TYR A 248 -9.71 -10.93 -14.09
CA TYR A 248 -9.12 -10.32 -12.90
C TYR A 248 -7.69 -10.84 -12.70
N PRO A 249 -6.69 -10.29 -13.40
CA PRO A 249 -5.28 -10.64 -13.18
C PRO A 249 -4.90 -10.44 -11.72
N ASN A 250 -4.37 -11.51 -11.10
CA ASN A 250 -3.92 -11.51 -9.71
C ASN A 250 -4.97 -10.99 -8.70
N GLY A 251 -6.25 -11.29 -8.96
CA GLY A 251 -7.38 -10.83 -8.15
C GLY A 251 -7.91 -9.44 -8.52
N GLY A 252 -7.35 -8.79 -9.55
CA GLY A 252 -7.89 -7.58 -10.18
C GLY A 252 -7.62 -6.26 -9.45
N ARG A 253 -6.92 -6.24 -8.33
CA ARG A 253 -6.74 -5.03 -7.49
C ARG A 253 -5.33 -4.48 -7.48
N SER A 254 -4.35 -5.33 -7.23
CA SER A 254 -2.92 -4.99 -7.25
C SER A 254 -2.18 -5.95 -8.18
N GLN A 255 -1.07 -5.49 -8.76
CA GLN A 255 -0.37 -6.27 -9.75
C GLN A 255 1.07 -6.57 -9.34
N PRO A 256 1.56 -7.81 -9.52
CA PRO A 256 2.96 -8.15 -9.32
C PRO A 256 3.87 -7.23 -10.12
N GLY A 257 5.02 -6.87 -9.56
CA GLY A 257 5.99 -5.96 -10.18
C GLY A 257 5.64 -4.48 -10.10
N CYS A 258 4.44 -4.11 -9.60
CA CYS A 258 4.08 -2.71 -9.36
C CYS A 258 4.61 -2.18 -8.02
N GLY A 259 5.16 -3.05 -7.16
CA GLY A 259 5.65 -2.61 -5.85
C GLY A 259 4.57 -1.89 -5.04
N ILE A 260 4.96 -0.78 -4.44
CA ILE A 260 4.05 0.09 -3.69
C ILE A 260 3.34 1.03 -4.67
N ASP A 261 2.18 0.64 -5.15
CA ASP A 261 1.38 1.44 -6.08
C ASP A 261 0.26 2.20 -5.34
N VAL A 262 0.64 3.14 -4.48
CA VAL A 262 -0.31 3.95 -3.67
C VAL A 262 -1.29 4.72 -4.57
N SER A 263 -0.81 5.15 -5.72
CA SER A 263 -1.64 5.83 -6.70
C SER A 263 -2.54 4.88 -7.50
N GLY A 264 -2.22 3.58 -7.51
CA GLY A 264 -2.85 2.62 -8.40
C GLY A 264 -2.43 2.73 -9.85
N ASN A 265 -1.54 3.67 -10.20
CA ASN A 265 -1.22 3.96 -11.60
C ASN A 265 -0.50 2.80 -12.31
N CYS A 266 0.44 2.15 -11.62
CA CYS A 266 1.13 0.98 -12.17
C CYS A 266 0.14 -0.17 -12.41
N ALA A 267 -0.68 -0.51 -11.42
CA ALA A 267 -1.69 -1.55 -11.56
C ALA A 267 -2.73 -1.18 -12.62
N HIS A 268 -3.16 0.09 -12.68
CA HIS A 268 -4.10 0.60 -13.69
C HIS A 268 -3.54 0.45 -15.11
N SER A 269 -2.29 0.85 -15.32
CA SER A 269 -1.59 0.72 -16.62
C SER A 269 -1.28 -0.73 -16.98
N ARG A 270 -1.13 -1.63 -16.01
CA ARG A 270 -0.83 -3.05 -16.25
C ARG A 270 -1.86 -3.73 -17.16
N ALA A 271 -3.10 -3.28 -17.19
CA ALA A 271 -4.14 -3.83 -18.05
C ALA A 271 -3.75 -3.77 -19.54
N HIS A 272 -3.23 -2.62 -20.00
CA HIS A 272 -2.84 -2.49 -21.40
C HIS A 272 -1.52 -3.21 -21.73
N GLU A 273 -0.62 -3.37 -20.76
CA GLU A 273 0.62 -4.16 -20.94
C GLU A 273 0.29 -5.66 -21.09
N LEU A 274 -0.57 -6.19 -20.21
CA LEU A 274 -1.03 -7.59 -20.28
C LEU A 274 -1.77 -7.88 -21.57
N TYR A 275 -2.68 -6.98 -21.97
CA TYR A 275 -3.42 -7.15 -23.21
C TYR A 275 -2.49 -7.09 -24.44
N ALA A 276 -1.58 -6.15 -24.48
CA ALA A 276 -0.61 -6.04 -25.57
C ALA A 276 0.21 -7.33 -25.71
N GLU A 277 0.74 -7.89 -24.61
CA GLU A 277 1.45 -9.16 -24.64
C GLU A 277 0.55 -10.32 -25.05
N SER A 278 -0.73 -10.32 -24.66
CA SER A 278 -1.67 -11.39 -25.02
C SER A 278 -1.86 -11.57 -26.52
N VAL A 279 -1.65 -10.50 -27.31
CA VAL A 279 -1.74 -10.50 -28.77
C VAL A 279 -0.58 -11.27 -29.41
N SER A 280 0.62 -11.20 -28.84
CA SER A 280 1.85 -11.73 -29.46
C SER A 280 2.43 -12.95 -28.76
N THR A 281 2.01 -13.26 -27.54
CA THR A 281 2.54 -14.39 -26.77
C THR A 281 2.06 -15.74 -27.33
N THR A 282 2.95 -16.72 -27.36
CA THR A 282 2.64 -18.12 -27.72
C THR A 282 2.16 -18.94 -26.50
N VAL A 283 2.37 -18.44 -25.30
CA VAL A 283 2.02 -19.13 -24.04
C VAL A 283 0.54 -18.93 -23.68
N GLY A 284 0.02 -17.73 -23.93
CA GLY A 284 -1.35 -17.33 -23.56
C GLY A 284 -1.53 -17.05 -22.06
N PHE A 285 -2.48 -16.19 -21.74
CA PHE A 285 -2.87 -15.86 -20.35
C PHE A 285 -4.01 -16.78 -19.89
N ARG A 286 -3.66 -17.99 -19.47
CA ARG A 286 -4.64 -18.98 -19.06
C ARG A 286 -5.34 -18.55 -17.77
N ALA A 287 -6.65 -18.43 -17.82
CA ALA A 287 -7.51 -17.98 -16.75
C ALA A 287 -8.49 -19.08 -16.31
N THR A 288 -8.82 -19.12 -15.02
CA THR A 288 -9.77 -20.03 -14.41
C THR A 288 -11.09 -19.30 -14.16
N ARG A 289 -12.21 -19.88 -14.62
CA ARG A 289 -13.54 -19.33 -14.40
C ARG A 289 -14.00 -19.57 -12.98
N CYS A 290 -14.40 -18.51 -12.29
CA CYS A 290 -14.95 -18.53 -10.93
C CYS A 290 -16.49 -18.48 -10.96
N ALA A 291 -17.14 -18.98 -9.92
CA ALA A 291 -18.60 -19.01 -9.84
C ALA A 291 -19.22 -17.64 -9.55
N SER A 292 -18.49 -16.75 -8.85
CA SER A 292 -18.99 -15.42 -8.47
C SER A 292 -17.87 -14.38 -8.35
N HIS A 293 -18.24 -13.09 -8.40
CA HIS A 293 -17.33 -11.98 -8.09
C HIS A 293 -16.83 -12.04 -6.63
N GLY A 294 -17.68 -12.50 -5.70
CA GLY A 294 -17.30 -12.71 -4.30
C GLY A 294 -16.14 -13.69 -4.14
N GLU A 295 -16.08 -14.75 -4.98
CA GLU A 295 -14.95 -15.69 -4.98
C GLU A 295 -13.65 -15.03 -5.49
N ILE A 296 -13.75 -14.15 -6.51
CA ILE A 296 -12.60 -13.37 -6.99
C ILE A 296 -12.04 -12.50 -5.88
N VAL A 297 -12.91 -11.73 -5.20
CA VAL A 297 -12.53 -10.83 -4.10
C VAL A 297 -11.98 -11.61 -2.91
N ALA A 298 -12.53 -12.78 -2.61
CA ALA A 298 -12.06 -13.65 -1.53
C ALA A 298 -10.80 -14.45 -1.88
N GLY A 299 -10.33 -14.41 -3.14
CA GLY A 299 -9.22 -15.24 -3.60
C GLY A 299 -9.50 -16.75 -3.56
N GLN A 300 -10.77 -17.16 -3.52
CA GLN A 300 -11.21 -18.55 -3.31
C GLN A 300 -12.05 -19.04 -4.50
N CYS A 301 -11.48 -18.99 -5.68
CA CYS A 301 -12.17 -19.40 -6.90
C CYS A 301 -12.44 -20.91 -6.94
N THR A 302 -13.72 -21.29 -7.00
CA THR A 302 -14.12 -22.66 -7.32
C THR A 302 -14.10 -22.82 -8.84
N PRO A 303 -13.19 -23.62 -9.43
CA PRO A 303 -13.04 -23.72 -10.87
C PRO A 303 -14.30 -24.25 -11.55
N THR A 304 -14.86 -23.47 -12.49
CA THR A 304 -16.02 -23.85 -13.32
C THR A 304 -15.70 -23.93 -14.81
N GLY A 305 -14.46 -23.67 -15.20
CA GLY A 305 -13.97 -23.70 -16.58
C GLY A 305 -12.66 -22.92 -16.75
N ASN A 306 -12.16 -22.89 -17.98
CA ASN A 306 -10.93 -22.16 -18.32
C ASN A 306 -11.12 -21.37 -19.62
N ALA A 307 -10.37 -20.25 -19.74
CA ALA A 307 -10.26 -19.44 -20.96
C ALA A 307 -8.89 -18.82 -21.04
N ASN A 308 -8.56 -18.18 -22.15
CA ASN A 308 -7.41 -17.28 -22.21
C ASN A 308 -7.91 -15.85 -22.19
N MET A 309 -7.25 -14.98 -21.41
CA MET A 309 -7.50 -13.55 -21.38
C MET A 309 -6.90 -12.90 -22.63
N GLY A 310 -7.64 -12.01 -23.27
CA GLY A 310 -7.16 -11.32 -24.47
C GLY A 310 -6.90 -12.24 -25.66
N GLY A 311 -5.82 -11.97 -26.36
CA GLY A 311 -5.38 -12.75 -27.52
C GLY A 311 -5.92 -12.25 -28.86
N GLU A 312 -5.31 -12.77 -29.92
CA GLU A 312 -5.73 -12.55 -31.31
C GLU A 312 -5.84 -13.88 -32.02
N PRO A 313 -7.01 -14.25 -32.57
CA PRO A 313 -8.28 -13.53 -32.47
C PRO A 313 -8.87 -13.56 -31.07
N SER A 314 -9.79 -12.61 -30.77
CA SER A 314 -10.50 -12.51 -29.49
C SER A 314 -11.30 -13.78 -29.16
N ASN A 315 -11.87 -13.83 -27.97
CA ASN A 315 -12.74 -14.93 -27.53
C ASN A 315 -14.16 -14.91 -28.15
N GLN A 316 -14.45 -13.97 -29.05
CA GLN A 316 -15.75 -13.89 -29.74
C GLN A 316 -16.10 -15.23 -30.42
N GLY A 317 -17.33 -15.70 -30.21
CA GLY A 317 -17.81 -16.96 -30.76
C GLY A 317 -17.29 -18.24 -30.08
N ARG A 318 -16.44 -18.13 -29.05
CA ARG A 318 -15.89 -19.29 -28.31
C ARG A 318 -16.66 -19.64 -27.04
N GLY A 319 -17.75 -18.95 -26.75
CA GLY A 319 -18.58 -19.19 -25.57
C GLY A 319 -17.92 -18.75 -24.25
N VAL A 320 -16.88 -17.91 -24.31
CA VAL A 320 -16.18 -17.39 -23.12
C VAL A 320 -17.04 -16.28 -22.50
N ASN A 321 -17.56 -16.53 -21.30
CA ASN A 321 -18.37 -15.59 -20.55
C ASN A 321 -18.21 -15.81 -19.04
N GLY A 322 -18.51 -14.78 -18.25
CA GLY A 322 -18.43 -14.82 -16.79
C GLY A 322 -17.18 -14.17 -16.24
N MET A 323 -16.71 -14.64 -15.08
CA MET A 323 -15.62 -14.03 -14.34
C MET A 323 -14.46 -15.00 -14.23
N PHE A 324 -13.25 -14.50 -14.43
CA PHE A 324 -12.04 -15.31 -14.52
C PHE A 324 -10.91 -14.69 -13.70
N ILE A 325 -10.19 -15.54 -12.97
CA ILE A 325 -8.91 -15.18 -12.35
C ILE A 325 -7.76 -15.69 -13.20
N VAL A 326 -6.70 -14.89 -13.33
CA VAL A 326 -5.48 -15.26 -14.05
C VAL A 326 -4.26 -14.84 -13.25
N SER A 327 -3.26 -15.69 -13.14
CA SER A 327 -1.97 -15.36 -12.51
C SER A 327 -0.99 -14.89 -13.56
N THR A 328 -0.23 -13.84 -13.25
CA THR A 328 0.80 -13.27 -14.13
C THR A 328 2.11 -13.11 -13.41
N ASN A 329 3.22 -13.01 -14.18
CA ASN A 329 4.50 -12.59 -13.65
C ASN A 329 4.50 -11.08 -13.34
N GLY A 330 5.45 -10.64 -12.51
CA GLY A 330 5.63 -9.23 -12.17
C GLY A 330 6.23 -8.37 -13.29
N ASN A 331 6.98 -9.01 -14.19
CA ASN A 331 7.65 -8.39 -15.34
C ASN A 331 7.35 -9.18 -16.60
N SER A 332 7.48 -8.52 -17.77
CA SER A 332 7.36 -9.20 -19.07
C SER A 332 8.51 -10.23 -19.26
N PRO A 333 8.22 -11.42 -19.79
CA PRO A 333 6.90 -11.88 -20.20
C PRO A 333 5.96 -12.15 -19.01
N PHE A 334 4.80 -11.49 -19.03
CA PHE A 334 3.79 -11.61 -17.97
C PHE A 334 3.05 -12.94 -17.99
N ALA A 335 2.88 -13.55 -19.17
CA ALA A 335 2.25 -14.86 -19.32
C ALA A 335 3.11 -15.95 -18.70
N GLN A 336 2.51 -16.81 -17.85
CA GLN A 336 3.23 -17.90 -17.18
C GLN A 336 3.31 -19.14 -18.04
N ALA A 337 4.54 -19.62 -18.32
CA ALA A 337 4.75 -20.88 -19.01
C ALA A 337 4.43 -22.07 -18.09
N PHE A 338 3.48 -22.93 -18.48
CA PHE A 338 3.25 -24.20 -17.80
C PHE A 338 4.34 -25.20 -18.19
N VAL A 339 5.35 -25.39 -17.32
CA VAL A 339 6.24 -26.56 -17.42
C VAL A 339 5.48 -27.76 -16.84
N LEU A 340 5.04 -28.69 -17.71
CA LEU A 340 4.57 -30.00 -17.31
C LEU A 340 5.72 -30.79 -16.69
N LEU A 341 5.97 -30.63 -15.40
CA LEU A 341 6.68 -31.61 -14.59
C LEU A 341 5.62 -32.57 -14.04
N ALA A 342 5.32 -33.60 -14.81
CA ALA A 342 4.60 -34.79 -14.33
C ALA A 342 5.54 -35.56 -13.40
N THR A 343 5.61 -35.16 -12.14
CA THR A 343 5.93 -35.96 -10.94
C THR A 343 6.22 -35.02 -9.77
N GLN A 344 5.20 -34.41 -9.21
CA GLN A 344 5.00 -34.06 -7.80
C GLN A 344 3.64 -33.39 -7.64
N LEU A 345 2.59 -34.12 -8.05
CA LEU A 345 1.24 -33.83 -7.62
C LEU A 345 1.09 -34.48 -6.25
N LEU A 346 1.32 -33.72 -5.18
CA LEU A 346 0.63 -33.86 -3.89
C LEU A 346 1.14 -32.76 -2.95
N LEU A 347 0.21 -31.90 -2.52
CA LEU A 347 0.33 -30.85 -1.52
C LEU A 347 1.03 -29.52 -1.97
N VAL A 348 0.38 -28.77 -2.87
CA VAL A 348 0.19 -27.34 -2.63
C VAL A 348 -1.32 -27.11 -2.64
N ALA A 349 -1.93 -27.35 -1.50
CA ALA A 349 -3.26 -26.82 -1.22
C ALA A 349 -3.18 -25.31 -1.43
N SER A 350 -4.14 -24.79 -2.20
CA SER A 350 -4.44 -23.37 -2.34
C SER A 350 -4.32 -22.64 -1.00
N LEU A 351 -3.20 -21.95 -0.78
CA LEU A 351 -3.14 -20.96 0.27
C LEU A 351 -3.94 -19.75 -0.22
N PRO A 352 -4.91 -19.26 0.54
CA PRO A 352 -5.60 -18.03 0.20
C PRO A 352 -4.56 -16.91 0.10
N VAL A 353 -4.59 -16.13 -0.98
CA VAL A 353 -3.87 -14.85 -1.03
C VAL A 353 -4.62 -13.93 -0.09
N ASP A 354 -4.18 -13.95 1.15
CA ASP A 354 -4.71 -13.10 2.19
C ASP A 354 -4.17 -11.68 1.96
N ASN A 355 -5.05 -10.74 1.57
CA ASN A 355 -4.72 -9.32 1.47
C ASN A 355 -4.39 -8.70 2.85
N SER A 356 -4.47 -9.47 3.95
CA SER A 356 -4.04 -9.09 5.28
C SER A 356 -2.52 -8.88 5.40
N ASN A 357 -1.75 -9.24 4.37
CA ASN A 357 -0.28 -9.15 4.39
C ASN A 357 0.30 -7.80 3.95
N TRP A 358 -0.52 -6.83 3.56
CA TRP A 358 -0.05 -5.51 3.20
C TRP A 358 -0.36 -4.50 4.30
N HIS A 359 0.66 -3.89 4.87
CA HIS A 359 0.56 -2.92 5.95
C HIS A 359 1.23 -1.61 5.56
N LEU A 360 0.56 -0.48 5.84
CA LEU A 360 1.19 0.83 5.78
C LEU A 360 2.00 1.03 7.06
N VAL A 361 3.32 1.12 6.91
CA VAL A 361 4.24 1.31 8.04
C VAL A 361 4.95 2.66 7.87
N PRO A 362 4.75 3.64 8.77
CA PRO A 362 5.50 4.88 8.73
C PRO A 362 6.93 4.66 9.22
N ASP A 363 7.86 5.37 8.63
CA ASP A 363 9.21 5.53 9.16
C ASP A 363 9.23 6.57 10.30
N SER A 364 10.41 6.81 10.87
CA SER A 364 10.61 7.78 11.95
C SER A 364 10.25 9.21 11.57
N ASP A 365 10.23 9.54 10.27
CA ASP A 365 9.85 10.85 9.73
C ASP A 365 8.34 10.93 9.42
N GLY A 366 7.58 9.84 9.67
CA GLY A 366 6.14 9.73 9.38
C GLY A 366 5.82 9.49 7.91
N ARG A 367 6.81 9.15 7.06
CA ARG A 367 6.57 8.75 5.68
C ARG A 367 6.02 7.34 5.65
N LEU A 368 4.94 7.15 4.89
CA LEU A 368 4.27 5.87 4.79
C LEU A 368 4.97 4.95 3.79
N HIS A 369 5.28 3.74 4.23
CA HIS A 369 5.78 2.65 3.40
C HIS A 369 4.77 1.51 3.42
N LEU A 370 4.35 1.04 2.24
CA LEU A 370 3.50 -0.14 2.14
C LEU A 370 4.40 -1.38 2.18
N VAL A 371 4.19 -2.22 3.18
CA VAL A 371 5.03 -3.38 3.46
C VAL A 371 4.23 -4.65 3.23
N ASN A 372 4.76 -5.56 2.41
CA ASN A 372 4.22 -6.92 2.31
C ASN A 372 4.80 -7.76 3.44
N THR A 373 3.93 -8.24 4.32
CA THR A 373 4.30 -9.07 5.46
C THR A 373 4.16 -10.56 5.17
N ASN A 374 3.95 -10.97 3.92
CA ASN A 374 3.91 -12.37 3.53
C ASN A 374 5.32 -12.98 3.65
N PRO A 375 5.58 -13.91 4.58
CA PRO A 375 6.91 -14.50 4.76
C PRO A 375 7.36 -15.37 3.57
N TYR A 376 6.45 -15.67 2.64
CA TYR A 376 6.72 -16.42 1.41
C TYR A 376 6.83 -15.53 0.17
N ALA A 377 6.61 -14.22 0.29
CA ALA A 377 6.99 -13.27 -0.75
C ALA A 377 8.52 -13.19 -0.74
N LEU A 378 9.17 -13.95 -1.61
CA LEU A 378 10.63 -13.95 -1.75
C LEU A 378 11.08 -12.52 -2.05
N PRO A 379 12.03 -11.97 -1.27
CA PRO A 379 12.68 -10.72 -1.65
C PRO A 379 13.45 -10.97 -2.94
N ASP A 380 13.47 -9.98 -3.82
CA ASP A 380 14.50 -9.89 -4.83
C ASP A 380 15.84 -9.79 -4.08
N ASP A 381 16.63 -10.87 -4.07
CA ASP A 381 17.91 -10.99 -3.36
C ASP A 381 18.96 -9.93 -3.78
N SER A 382 18.63 -9.09 -4.78
CA SER A 382 19.54 -8.07 -5.33
C SER A 382 19.71 -6.81 -4.45
N PHE A 383 18.94 -6.66 -3.33
CA PHE A 383 18.95 -5.46 -2.48
C PHE A 383 19.04 -5.72 -0.97
N VAL A 384 19.53 -6.86 -0.51
CA VAL A 384 19.84 -7.05 0.91
C VAL A 384 21.20 -6.43 1.18
N PRO A 385 21.31 -5.31 1.93
CA PRO A 385 22.61 -4.85 2.41
C PRO A 385 23.28 -6.00 3.18
N ASN A 386 24.55 -6.18 2.96
CA ASN A 386 25.32 -7.18 3.70
C ASN A 386 25.50 -6.69 5.16
N PHE A 387 24.41 -6.73 5.95
CA PHE A 387 24.40 -6.27 7.34
C PHE A 387 25.18 -7.24 8.21
N VAL A 388 26.30 -6.79 8.75
CA VAL A 388 27.18 -7.51 9.68
C VAL A 388 27.10 -6.79 11.03
N PRO A 389 26.26 -7.26 11.97
CA PRO A 389 25.95 -6.50 13.19
C PRO A 389 27.16 -6.09 14.01
N GLU A 390 28.17 -6.96 14.12
CA GLU A 390 29.40 -6.69 14.89
C GLU A 390 30.26 -5.57 14.28
N GLN A 391 30.04 -5.23 13.01
CA GLN A 391 30.76 -4.18 12.29
C GLN A 391 29.90 -2.93 12.08
N ASP A 392 28.59 -3.12 11.94
CA ASP A 392 27.67 -2.09 11.48
C ASP A 392 26.87 -1.42 12.61
N LEU A 393 26.78 -2.07 13.81
CA LEU A 393 26.19 -1.43 14.97
C LEU A 393 27.11 -0.38 15.55
N ILE A 394 26.54 0.80 15.84
CA ILE A 394 27.27 1.90 16.50
C ILE A 394 26.69 2.11 17.90
N PHE A 395 27.51 1.94 18.93
CA PHE A 395 27.14 2.18 20.32
C PHE A 395 27.60 3.58 20.75
N ARG A 396 26.67 4.50 20.93
CA ARG A 396 26.92 5.91 21.25
C ARG A 396 26.68 6.16 22.73
N LEU A 397 27.76 6.34 23.49
CA LEU A 397 27.69 6.65 24.92
C LEU A 397 27.48 8.15 25.15
N PHE A 398 26.49 8.43 26.00
CA PHE A 398 26.25 9.76 26.56
C PHE A 398 26.24 9.66 28.11
N THR A 399 26.82 10.64 28.75
CA THR A 399 26.78 10.81 30.21
C THR A 399 26.56 12.28 30.53
N ARG A 400 26.42 12.66 31.79
CA ARG A 400 26.39 14.10 32.16
C ARG A 400 27.64 14.87 31.73
N SER A 401 28.76 14.20 31.55
CA SER A 401 30.01 14.83 31.08
C SER A 401 30.01 15.07 29.57
N ASN A 402 29.21 14.36 28.83
CA ASN A 402 29.06 14.47 27.36
C ASN A 402 27.59 14.25 26.92
N PRO A 403 26.67 15.14 27.38
CA PRO A 403 25.22 14.87 27.25
C PRO A 403 24.70 14.93 25.81
N THR A 404 25.36 15.65 24.93
CA THR A 404 24.93 15.85 23.51
C THR A 404 25.96 15.37 22.49
N THR A 405 27.21 15.16 22.88
CA THR A 405 28.28 14.69 21.98
C THR A 405 28.64 13.26 22.37
N PRO A 406 28.32 12.27 21.54
CA PRO A 406 28.56 10.87 21.89
C PRO A 406 30.05 10.51 21.85
N GLN A 407 30.42 9.60 22.72
CA GLN A 407 31.63 8.79 22.55
C GLN A 407 31.20 7.45 21.93
N VAL A 408 31.86 7.03 20.85
CA VAL A 408 31.60 5.73 20.24
C VAL A 408 32.34 4.67 21.00
N LEU A 409 31.57 3.66 21.49
CA LEU A 409 32.13 2.45 22.07
C LEU A 409 32.22 1.39 20.97
N GLU A 410 33.40 0.88 20.71
CA GLU A 410 33.64 -0.03 19.60
C GLU A 410 33.41 -1.48 20.03
N PHE A 411 32.68 -2.21 19.21
CA PHE A 411 32.48 -3.66 19.42
C PHE A 411 33.82 -4.41 19.39
N GLY A 412 34.04 -5.27 20.39
CA GLY A 412 35.30 -6.03 20.50
C GLY A 412 36.51 -5.24 21.01
N ASN A 413 36.38 -3.94 21.29
CA ASN A 413 37.48 -3.09 21.76
C ASN A 413 37.25 -2.62 23.21
N ALA A 414 37.75 -3.36 24.19
CA ALA A 414 37.70 -2.96 25.59
C ALA A 414 38.43 -1.62 25.88
N GLY A 415 39.41 -1.25 25.06
CA GLY A 415 40.12 0.02 25.17
C GLY A 415 39.21 1.22 24.90
N SER A 416 38.25 1.12 24.00
CA SER A 416 37.26 2.16 23.71
C SER A 416 36.38 2.44 24.94
N ILE A 417 35.98 1.40 25.66
CA ILE A 417 35.18 1.50 26.89
C ILE A 417 36.02 2.16 27.99
N ALA A 418 37.25 1.67 28.20
CA ALA A 418 38.16 2.19 29.24
C ALA A 418 38.59 3.66 29.02
N ALA A 419 38.68 4.11 27.76
CA ALA A 419 39.01 5.48 27.39
C ALA A 419 37.80 6.44 27.36
N SER A 420 36.60 5.93 27.59
CA SER A 420 35.39 6.72 27.56
C SER A 420 34.92 7.22 28.93
N ASN A 421 33.84 7.99 28.95
CA ASN A 421 33.16 8.41 30.19
C ASN A 421 32.29 7.32 30.81
N PHE A 422 32.37 6.09 30.32
CA PHE A 422 31.63 4.96 30.88
C PHE A 422 32.04 4.69 32.33
N ASN A 423 31.06 4.69 33.22
CA ASN A 423 31.31 4.35 34.63
C ASN A 423 30.52 3.08 35.02
N PRO A 424 31.19 1.96 35.28
CA PRO A 424 30.49 0.70 35.58
C PRO A 424 29.64 0.73 36.86
N ALA A 425 29.87 1.69 37.76
CA ALA A 425 29.05 1.90 38.96
C ALA A 425 27.70 2.62 38.67
N HIS A 426 27.56 3.30 37.53
CA HIS A 426 26.35 4.00 37.16
C HIS A 426 25.37 3.03 36.45
N PRO A 427 24.05 3.20 36.65
CA PRO A 427 23.05 2.47 35.88
C PRO A 427 23.23 2.70 34.37
N THR A 428 23.07 1.64 33.60
CA THR A 428 23.19 1.68 32.14
C THR A 428 21.81 1.54 31.49
N ARG A 429 21.50 2.41 30.54
CA ARG A 429 20.26 2.42 29.77
C ARG A 429 20.60 2.39 28.28
N PHE A 430 20.16 1.32 27.60
CA PHE A 430 20.21 1.24 26.15
C PHE A 430 18.93 1.79 25.55
N THR A 431 19.02 2.50 24.43
CA THR A 431 17.89 2.90 23.60
C THR A 431 18.10 2.39 22.18
N ILE A 432 17.08 1.76 21.58
CA ILE A 432 17.16 1.08 20.28
C ILE A 432 16.01 1.54 19.41
N HIS A 433 16.34 2.26 18.34
CA HIS A 433 15.35 2.83 17.41
C HIS A 433 14.62 1.78 16.56
N GLY A 434 13.53 2.19 15.89
CA GLY A 434 12.74 1.35 15.00
C GLY A 434 13.23 1.34 13.55
N TRP A 435 12.34 0.91 12.65
CA TRP A 435 12.57 0.84 11.22
C TRP A 435 12.77 2.24 10.62
N ASN A 436 13.61 2.32 9.57
CA ASN A 436 13.97 3.54 8.85
C ASN A 436 14.35 4.72 9.78
N SER A 437 15.02 4.43 10.86
CA SER A 437 15.48 5.39 11.86
C SER A 437 16.98 5.26 12.10
N ASN A 438 17.51 6.01 13.05
CA ASN A 438 18.93 6.00 13.39
C ASN A 438 19.18 6.37 14.86
N GLY A 439 20.43 6.26 15.31
CA GLY A 439 20.80 6.50 16.71
C GLY A 439 20.62 7.92 17.24
N ASN A 440 20.26 8.89 16.40
CA ASN A 440 20.02 10.30 16.78
C ASN A 440 18.53 10.71 16.68
N ASP A 441 17.63 9.77 16.49
CA ASP A 441 16.21 10.08 16.40
C ASP A 441 15.60 10.64 17.69
N GLY A 442 14.38 11.16 17.61
CA GLY A 442 13.68 11.76 18.72
C GLY A 442 13.43 10.82 19.90
N MET A 443 13.25 9.51 19.63
CA MET A 443 13.09 8.50 20.68
C MET A 443 14.36 8.41 21.54
N ASN A 444 15.52 8.23 20.89
CA ASN A 444 16.79 8.10 21.56
C ASN A 444 17.18 9.37 22.33
N THR A 445 17.04 10.52 21.69
CA THR A 445 17.45 11.81 22.29
C THR A 445 16.55 12.20 23.45
N ASN A 446 15.23 12.06 23.33
CA ASN A 446 14.28 12.41 24.40
C ASN A 446 14.47 11.54 25.65
N ILE A 447 14.59 10.23 25.50
CA ILE A 447 14.80 9.30 26.62
C ILE A 447 16.14 9.59 27.29
N ARG A 448 17.22 9.77 26.51
CA ARG A 448 18.54 10.14 27.02
C ARG A 448 18.48 11.39 27.89
N ASP A 449 17.88 12.47 27.37
CA ASP A 449 17.85 13.76 28.05
C ASP A 449 17.07 13.68 29.38
N ARG A 450 16.00 12.86 29.43
CA ARG A 450 15.25 12.63 30.66
C ARG A 450 16.10 11.91 31.71
N TYR A 451 16.79 10.83 31.37
CA TYR A 451 17.65 10.11 32.31
C TYR A 451 18.80 10.97 32.80
N LEU A 452 19.50 11.68 31.91
CA LEU A 452 20.62 12.54 32.31
C LEU A 452 20.19 13.74 33.15
N SER A 453 18.92 14.16 33.08
CA SER A 453 18.39 15.24 33.93
C SER A 453 18.23 14.81 35.39
N ILE A 454 17.90 13.54 35.66
CA ILE A 454 17.61 13.05 37.00
C ILE A 454 18.79 12.37 37.72
N GLY A 455 19.82 11.93 37.00
CA GLY A 455 20.92 11.18 37.63
C GLY A 455 22.13 10.98 36.74
N ASP A 456 23.13 10.31 37.33
CA ASP A 456 24.31 9.87 36.62
C ASP A 456 24.04 8.50 36.00
N TYR A 457 23.90 8.45 34.68
CA TYR A 457 23.62 7.27 33.89
C TYR A 457 24.62 7.11 32.75
N ASN A 458 24.90 5.87 32.36
CA ASN A 458 25.46 5.54 31.07
C ASN A 458 24.29 5.38 30.08
N MET A 459 24.06 6.35 29.23
CA MET A 459 23.06 6.27 28.17
C MET A 459 23.71 5.79 26.88
N ILE A 460 23.31 4.63 26.37
CA ILE A 460 23.88 4.03 25.15
C ILE A 460 22.79 3.97 24.09
N SER A 461 22.90 4.87 23.10
CA SER A 461 22.05 4.80 21.90
C SER A 461 22.67 3.79 20.93
N VAL A 462 21.90 2.75 20.61
CA VAL A 462 22.28 1.73 19.64
C VAL A 462 21.77 2.17 18.27
N ASP A 463 22.69 2.48 17.39
CA ASP A 463 22.40 2.80 16.00
C ASP A 463 22.61 1.54 15.15
N TRP A 464 21.51 0.95 14.70
CA TRP A 464 21.49 -0.21 13.81
C TRP A 464 20.92 0.15 12.44
N SER A 465 21.03 1.42 12.04
CA SER A 465 20.48 1.95 10.80
C SER A 465 20.94 1.18 9.56
N ALA A 466 22.16 0.61 9.57
CA ALA A 466 22.62 -0.25 8.48
C ALA A 466 21.71 -1.47 8.22
N GLY A 467 21.06 -1.99 9.28
CA GLY A 467 20.05 -3.05 9.16
C GLY A 467 18.62 -2.52 9.08
N ALA A 468 18.34 -1.36 9.71
CA ALA A 468 17.00 -0.79 9.85
C ALA A 468 16.57 0.10 8.68
N VAL A 469 17.51 0.84 8.05
CA VAL A 469 17.23 1.74 6.92
C VAL A 469 17.24 0.94 5.63
N ASN A 470 16.11 0.30 5.35
CA ASN A 470 15.92 -0.52 4.19
C ASN A 470 14.46 -0.36 3.71
N PRO A 471 14.21 0.00 2.44
CA PRO A 471 12.84 0.05 1.91
C PRO A 471 12.13 -1.31 1.97
N ASN A 472 12.90 -2.41 2.04
CA ASN A 472 12.37 -3.75 2.28
C ASN A 472 12.25 -3.99 3.79
N TYR A 473 11.04 -3.86 4.33
CA TYR A 473 10.74 -4.13 5.75
C TYR A 473 11.12 -5.55 6.19
N ILE A 474 10.96 -6.55 5.31
CA ILE A 474 11.30 -7.95 5.62
C ILE A 474 12.79 -8.08 5.89
N ALA A 475 13.64 -7.38 5.13
CA ALA A 475 15.08 -7.36 5.36
C ALA A 475 15.42 -6.74 6.73
N ALA A 476 14.83 -5.59 7.06
CA ALA A 476 14.99 -4.96 8.37
C ALA A 476 14.44 -5.84 9.51
N ARG A 477 13.28 -6.49 9.29
CA ARG A 477 12.69 -7.44 10.22
C ARG A 477 13.62 -8.64 10.48
N ASN A 478 14.25 -9.18 9.43
CA ASN A 478 15.18 -10.30 9.54
C ASN A 478 16.52 -9.93 10.20
N ALA A 479 16.89 -8.64 10.15
CA ALA A 479 18.07 -8.11 10.85
C ALA A 479 17.89 -7.99 12.37
N VAL A 480 16.65 -8.07 12.89
CA VAL A 480 16.32 -7.88 14.32
C VAL A 480 17.03 -8.91 15.21
N GLY A 481 16.95 -10.20 14.90
CA GLY A 481 17.59 -11.25 15.67
C GLY A 481 19.11 -11.09 15.74
N PRO A 482 19.81 -10.98 14.59
CA PRO A 482 21.25 -10.72 14.54
C PRO A 482 21.68 -9.45 15.28
N ALA A 483 20.94 -8.32 15.11
CA ALA A 483 21.23 -7.09 15.85
C ALA A 483 21.09 -7.28 17.36
N GLY A 484 20.04 -7.97 17.83
CA GLY A 484 19.86 -8.27 19.24
C GLY A 484 20.97 -9.15 19.82
N ALA A 485 21.44 -10.15 19.08
CA ALA A 485 22.57 -10.98 19.49
C ALA A 485 23.87 -10.17 19.65
N ALA A 486 24.14 -9.24 18.73
CA ALA A 486 25.29 -8.34 18.85
C ALA A 486 25.15 -7.39 20.04
N VAL A 487 23.96 -6.83 20.30
CA VAL A 487 23.72 -6.04 21.52
C VAL A 487 23.96 -6.87 22.78
N ALA A 488 23.54 -8.15 22.82
CA ALA A 488 23.83 -9.06 23.94
C ALA A 488 25.33 -9.26 24.15
N SER A 489 26.07 -9.50 23.07
CA SER A 489 27.53 -9.64 23.14
C SER A 489 28.21 -8.35 23.59
N PHE A 490 27.67 -7.18 23.21
CA PHE A 490 28.17 -5.88 23.69
C PHE A 490 27.88 -5.68 25.19
N ILE A 491 26.72 -6.13 25.70
CA ILE A 491 26.42 -6.16 27.14
C ILE A 491 27.47 -6.99 27.90
N ASP A 492 27.89 -8.16 27.36
CA ASP A 492 28.96 -8.97 27.98
C ASP A 492 30.29 -8.20 28.07
N GLN A 493 30.62 -7.36 27.07
CA GLN A 493 31.82 -6.52 27.14
C GLN A 493 31.71 -5.44 28.24
N LEU A 494 30.53 -4.84 28.44
CA LEU A 494 30.32 -3.89 29.54
C LEU A 494 30.36 -4.60 30.90
N VAL A 495 29.87 -5.83 30.99
CA VAL A 495 29.97 -6.64 32.22
C VAL A 495 31.41 -7.01 32.51
N ALA A 496 32.22 -7.35 31.50
CA ALA A 496 33.66 -7.54 31.63
C ALA A 496 34.40 -6.26 32.07
N ALA A 497 33.86 -5.09 31.74
CA ALA A 497 34.36 -3.78 32.23
C ALA A 497 33.83 -3.40 33.61
N GLY A 498 33.09 -4.29 34.28
CA GLY A 498 32.64 -4.16 35.68
C GLY A 498 31.19 -3.70 35.85
N ALA A 499 30.41 -3.56 34.79
CA ALA A 499 28.99 -3.23 34.90
C ALA A 499 28.16 -4.44 35.36
N SER A 500 26.96 -4.18 35.92
CA SER A 500 26.04 -5.22 36.35
C SER A 500 24.75 -5.19 35.50
N THR A 501 24.32 -6.37 35.03
CA THR A 501 23.02 -6.54 34.36
C THR A 501 21.85 -6.19 35.28
N ASP A 502 22.05 -6.20 36.61
CA ASP A 502 21.03 -5.81 37.61
C ASP A 502 20.69 -4.32 37.55
N ASN A 503 21.58 -3.52 36.98
CA ASN A 503 21.42 -2.07 36.80
C ASN A 503 21.18 -1.67 35.34
N MET A 504 20.92 -2.65 34.42
CA MET A 504 20.74 -2.39 33.00
C MET A 504 19.27 -2.44 32.59
N TYR A 505 18.83 -1.46 31.83
CA TYR A 505 17.59 -1.50 31.06
C TYR A 505 17.92 -1.46 29.57
N VAL A 506 17.15 -2.24 28.78
CA VAL A 506 17.19 -2.19 27.32
C VAL A 506 15.83 -1.74 26.82
N ILE A 507 15.78 -0.56 26.22
CA ILE A 507 14.58 0.14 25.84
C ILE A 507 14.51 0.16 24.32
N GLY A 508 13.55 -0.48 23.70
CA GLY A 508 13.41 -0.54 22.26
C GLY A 508 12.04 -0.05 21.78
N PHE A 509 12.02 0.55 20.60
CA PHE A 509 10.80 1.04 19.96
C PHE A 509 10.55 0.30 18.64
N SER A 510 9.29 -0.09 18.39
CA SER A 510 8.91 -0.73 17.13
C SER A 510 9.74 -1.99 16.85
N LEU A 511 10.45 -2.10 15.70
CA LEU A 511 11.43 -3.18 15.46
C LEU A 511 12.52 -3.23 16.54
N GLY A 512 12.94 -2.08 17.05
CA GLY A 512 13.93 -2.00 18.13
C GLY A 512 13.47 -2.64 19.44
N ALA A 513 12.16 -2.77 19.69
CA ALA A 513 11.62 -3.49 20.83
C ALA A 513 11.93 -4.99 20.73
N HIS A 514 11.88 -5.55 19.53
CA HIS A 514 12.27 -6.93 19.30
C HIS A 514 13.80 -7.12 19.34
N VAL A 515 14.58 -6.12 18.88
CA VAL A 515 16.05 -6.11 19.08
C VAL A 515 16.36 -6.13 20.58
N ALA A 516 15.67 -5.33 21.40
CA ALA A 516 15.83 -5.31 22.86
C ALA A 516 15.48 -6.67 23.48
N GLY A 517 14.39 -7.31 23.05
CA GLY A 517 14.02 -8.66 23.47
C GLY A 517 15.09 -9.69 23.12
N ASN A 518 15.62 -9.66 21.90
CA ASN A 518 16.69 -10.59 21.48
C ASN A 518 18.01 -10.35 22.23
N ALA A 519 18.32 -9.08 22.58
CA ALA A 519 19.44 -8.79 23.48
C ALA A 519 19.24 -9.43 24.86
N GLY A 520 18.02 -9.36 25.38
CA GLY A 520 17.67 -10.02 26.65
C GLY A 520 17.76 -11.55 26.58
N LYS A 521 17.30 -12.18 25.48
CA LYS A 521 17.44 -13.61 25.23
C LYS A 521 18.93 -14.04 25.22
N GLY A 522 19.77 -13.30 24.49
CA GLY A 522 21.22 -13.53 24.45
C GLY A 522 21.86 -13.41 25.84
N GLN A 523 21.29 -12.62 26.73
CA GLN A 523 21.67 -12.50 28.13
C GLN A 523 20.96 -13.53 29.05
N ASN A 524 20.24 -14.50 28.50
CA ASN A 524 19.48 -15.51 29.25
C ASN A 524 18.51 -14.90 30.27
N GLY A 525 17.86 -13.79 29.92
CA GLY A 525 16.90 -13.08 30.78
C GLY A 525 17.52 -12.39 32.01
N ARG A 526 18.85 -12.22 32.08
CA ARG A 526 19.56 -11.62 33.23
C ARG A 526 19.46 -10.10 33.28
N VAL A 527 19.13 -9.44 32.18
CA VAL A 527 18.95 -7.97 32.16
C VAL A 527 17.80 -7.60 33.10
N ASN A 528 18.01 -6.55 33.92
CA ASN A 528 17.03 -6.13 34.92
C ASN A 528 15.64 -5.86 34.30
N THR A 529 15.61 -4.98 33.28
CA THR A 529 14.35 -4.57 32.67
C THR A 529 14.49 -4.42 31.15
N ILE A 530 13.53 -4.99 30.42
CA ILE A 530 13.28 -4.69 29.01
C ILE A 530 12.04 -3.81 28.92
N ILE A 531 12.14 -2.68 28.23
CA ILE A 531 11.01 -1.80 27.93
C ILE A 531 10.71 -1.90 26.43
N ALA A 532 9.57 -2.47 26.10
CA ALA A 532 9.10 -2.66 24.72
C ALA A 532 8.06 -1.57 24.38
N LEU A 533 8.49 -0.55 23.67
CA LEU A 533 7.67 0.60 23.29
C LEU A 533 6.97 0.29 21.96
N ASP A 534 5.68 0.03 22.03
CA ASP A 534 4.81 -0.35 20.90
C ASP A 534 5.51 -1.31 19.91
N PRO A 535 5.89 -2.53 20.38
CA PRO A 535 6.63 -3.50 19.55
C PRO A 535 5.98 -3.69 18.18
N ALA A 536 6.75 -3.74 17.12
CA ALA A 536 6.24 -3.91 15.76
C ALA A 536 5.29 -5.13 15.65
N GLY A 537 4.11 -4.92 15.08
CA GLY A 537 3.12 -5.98 14.86
C GLY A 537 3.38 -6.81 13.61
N PRO A 538 3.64 -6.17 12.45
CA PRO A 538 3.81 -6.88 11.19
C PRO A 538 4.95 -7.91 11.24
N LEU A 539 4.65 -9.17 10.87
CA LEU A 539 5.56 -10.32 10.88
C LEU A 539 6.07 -10.75 12.27
N PHE A 540 5.49 -10.25 13.36
CA PHE A 540 5.79 -10.74 14.70
C PHE A 540 4.53 -11.25 15.40
N SER A 541 4.64 -12.40 16.02
CA SER A 541 3.61 -12.96 16.88
C SER A 541 4.23 -13.54 18.16
N LEU A 542 3.42 -13.60 19.21
CA LEU A 542 3.87 -14.18 20.47
C LEU A 542 4.32 -15.63 20.27
N GLY A 543 5.51 -15.96 20.79
CA GLY A 543 6.10 -17.30 20.67
C GLY A 543 7.06 -17.47 19.49
N GLN A 544 7.17 -16.51 18.57
CA GLN A 544 8.25 -16.53 17.59
C GLN A 544 9.61 -16.32 18.27
N PRO A 545 10.68 -17.00 17.81
CA PRO A 545 11.98 -16.96 18.47
C PRO A 545 12.58 -15.56 18.61
N ASP A 546 12.32 -14.70 17.67
CA ASP A 546 12.85 -13.34 17.56
C ASP A 546 11.85 -12.23 17.97
N ALA A 547 10.62 -12.58 18.36
CA ALA A 547 9.70 -11.63 18.97
C ALA A 547 10.06 -11.40 20.45
N VAL A 548 9.91 -10.17 20.94
CA VAL A 548 10.04 -9.88 22.38
C VAL A 548 9.04 -10.72 23.19
N SER A 549 9.47 -11.20 24.34
CA SER A 549 8.66 -12.09 25.18
C SER A 549 8.84 -11.79 26.68
N PRO A 550 7.92 -12.25 27.53
CA PRO A 550 8.01 -12.02 28.98
C PRO A 550 9.24 -12.58 29.67
N ALA A 551 9.94 -13.54 29.03
CA ALA A 551 11.13 -14.20 29.58
C ALA A 551 12.44 -13.52 29.19
N ASP A 552 12.42 -12.46 28.39
CA ASP A 552 13.62 -11.85 27.83
C ASP A 552 14.39 -10.97 28.84
N GLY A 553 13.79 -10.64 29.97
CA GLY A 553 14.40 -9.93 31.08
C GLY A 553 13.87 -10.39 32.42
N ARG A 554 14.45 -9.94 33.52
CA ARG A 554 13.86 -10.20 34.84
C ARG A 554 12.49 -9.53 34.97
N TYR A 555 12.33 -8.42 34.27
CA TYR A 555 11.05 -7.73 34.05
C TYR A 555 10.96 -7.23 32.61
N VAL A 556 9.82 -7.49 31.97
CA VAL A 556 9.52 -7.02 30.63
C VAL A 556 8.23 -6.22 30.67
N GLU A 557 8.32 -4.93 30.37
CA GLU A 557 7.19 -4.02 30.30
C GLU A 557 6.92 -3.64 28.86
N MET A 558 5.68 -3.76 28.41
CA MET A 558 5.21 -3.30 27.12
C MET A 558 4.31 -2.09 27.27
N ILE A 559 4.53 -1.07 26.48
CA ILE A 559 3.62 0.07 26.31
C ILE A 559 3.04 -0.01 24.91
N MET A 560 1.74 -0.35 24.83
CA MET A 560 1.00 -0.52 23.58
C MET A 560 0.22 0.75 23.27
N THR A 561 0.48 1.39 22.13
CA THR A 561 -0.20 2.65 21.74
C THR A 561 -0.86 2.58 20.36
N ASN A 562 -0.45 1.63 19.51
CA ASN A 562 -0.99 1.46 18.16
C ASN A 562 -1.21 -0.03 17.81
N GLY A 563 -1.67 -0.81 18.77
CA GLY A 563 -1.88 -2.25 18.63
C GLY A 563 -2.85 -2.62 17.51
N GLY A 564 -2.43 -3.52 16.63
CA GLY A 564 -3.22 -4.03 15.51
C GLY A 564 -3.09 -3.24 14.21
N LEU A 565 -2.28 -2.17 14.18
CA LEU A 565 -1.90 -1.47 12.95
C LEU A 565 -0.37 -1.55 12.78
N LEU A 566 0.40 -0.72 13.48
CA LEU A 566 1.86 -0.78 13.44
C LEU A 566 2.44 -1.59 14.59
N GLY A 567 1.84 -1.45 15.77
CA GLY A 567 2.21 -2.21 16.96
C GLY A 567 1.50 -3.56 17.05
N SER A 568 2.08 -4.47 17.84
CA SER A 568 1.46 -5.75 18.17
C SER A 568 0.14 -5.53 18.92
N SER A 569 -0.91 -6.24 18.52
CA SER A 569 -2.18 -6.30 19.26
C SER A 569 -2.17 -7.30 20.43
N THR A 570 -1.09 -8.08 20.56
CA THR A 570 -0.95 -9.12 21.58
C THR A 570 -0.01 -8.63 22.68
N PRO A 571 -0.35 -8.80 23.98
CA PRO A 571 0.55 -8.56 25.10
C PRO A 571 1.83 -9.40 24.98
N MET A 572 2.99 -8.76 24.97
CA MET A 572 4.31 -9.41 24.84
C MET A 572 5.21 -9.19 26.07
N GLY A 573 4.75 -8.43 27.06
CA GLY A 573 5.46 -8.21 28.34
C GLY A 573 4.90 -9.02 29.49
N GLN A 574 5.61 -9.06 30.61
CA GLN A 574 5.05 -9.50 31.89
C GLN A 574 3.94 -8.53 32.33
N ALA A 575 4.15 -7.24 32.08
CA ALA A 575 3.12 -6.21 32.15
C ALA A 575 2.95 -5.52 30.81
N THR A 576 1.70 -5.29 30.41
CA THR A 576 1.37 -4.54 29.20
C THR A 576 0.45 -3.40 29.59
N PHE A 577 0.92 -2.17 29.36
CA PHE A 577 0.15 -0.95 29.57
C PHE A 577 -0.47 -0.50 28.26
N THR A 578 -1.75 -0.17 28.30
CA THR A 578 -2.56 0.19 27.13
C THR A 578 -3.15 1.59 27.26
N PRO A 579 -2.35 2.65 27.08
CA PRO A 579 -2.86 4.01 27.10
C PRO A 579 -4.02 4.18 26.11
N ASN A 580 -5.16 4.69 26.61
CA ASN A 580 -6.36 4.96 25.82
C ASN A 580 -6.87 3.76 24.99
N GLY A 581 -6.70 2.55 25.55
CA GLY A 581 -7.08 1.30 24.88
C GLY A 581 -6.03 0.72 23.93
N GLY A 582 -4.84 1.33 23.82
CA GLY A 582 -3.68 0.77 23.11
C GLY A 582 -3.76 0.79 21.59
N ARG A 583 -4.72 1.48 20.97
CA ARG A 583 -4.92 1.50 19.52
C ARG A 583 -4.76 2.87 18.89
N THR A 584 -5.52 3.83 19.38
CA THR A 584 -5.50 5.23 18.93
C THR A 584 -5.18 6.13 20.14
N GLN A 585 -4.55 7.28 19.88
CA GLN A 585 -4.11 8.14 20.96
C GLN A 585 -4.71 9.55 20.83
N PRO A 586 -5.12 10.19 21.96
CA PRO A 586 -5.57 11.56 21.96
C PRO A 586 -4.55 12.52 21.34
N GLY A 587 -5.02 13.55 20.65
CA GLY A 587 -4.18 14.52 19.96
C GLY A 587 -3.57 14.05 18.65
N CYS A 588 -3.85 12.80 18.20
CA CYS A 588 -3.40 12.27 16.91
C CYS A 588 -4.38 12.51 15.76
N GLY A 589 -5.60 13.01 16.04
CA GLY A 589 -6.59 13.26 15.00
C GLY A 589 -6.93 12.01 14.20
N THR A 590 -7.08 12.16 12.87
CA THR A 590 -7.31 11.04 11.95
C THR A 590 -5.95 10.41 11.58
N ASP A 591 -5.43 9.54 12.44
CA ASP A 591 -4.13 8.87 12.28
C ASP A 591 -4.29 7.58 11.47
N ILE A 592 -4.63 7.71 10.19
CA ILE A 592 -4.93 6.57 9.28
C ILE A 592 -3.75 5.59 9.19
N ALA A 593 -2.53 6.11 9.21
CA ALA A 593 -1.32 5.32 9.14
C ALA A 593 -0.79 4.83 10.49
N GLY A 594 -1.33 5.34 11.58
CA GLY A 594 -0.94 4.98 12.92
C GLY A 594 0.38 5.58 13.41
N GLY A 595 1.07 6.37 12.61
CA GLY A 595 2.41 6.90 12.95
C GLY A 595 2.42 7.78 14.20
N CYS A 596 1.41 8.63 14.37
CA CYS A 596 1.28 9.46 15.56
C CYS A 596 1.02 8.60 16.80
N ALA A 597 0.06 7.68 16.75
CA ALA A 597 -0.25 6.80 17.88
C ALA A 597 0.95 5.88 18.21
N HIS A 598 1.63 5.36 17.19
CA HIS A 598 2.85 4.56 17.34
C HIS A 598 3.95 5.34 18.08
N GLY A 599 4.22 6.58 17.65
CA GLY A 599 5.21 7.46 18.26
C GLY A 599 4.85 7.95 19.68
N ARG A 600 3.60 7.74 20.17
CA ARG A 600 3.21 8.08 21.54
C ARG A 600 3.87 7.19 22.59
N ALA A 601 4.21 5.93 22.30
CA ALA A 601 4.84 5.04 23.27
C ALA A 601 6.20 5.58 23.78
N PRO A 602 7.16 5.95 22.93
CA PRO A 602 8.40 6.58 23.39
C PRO A 602 8.18 7.93 24.06
N ALA A 603 7.18 8.73 23.63
CA ALA A 603 6.88 10.02 24.25
C ALA A 603 6.35 9.87 25.68
N TYR A 604 5.41 8.92 25.90
CA TYR A 604 4.87 8.62 27.23
C TYR A 604 5.94 8.06 28.17
N TYR A 605 6.76 7.12 27.66
CA TYR A 605 7.84 6.58 28.46
C TYR A 605 8.87 7.64 28.86
N ALA A 606 9.31 8.50 27.92
CA ALA A 606 10.22 9.58 28.22
C ALA A 606 9.65 10.52 29.29
N GLU A 607 8.37 10.89 29.23
CA GLU A 607 7.72 11.72 30.26
C GLU A 607 7.65 10.99 31.60
N SER A 608 7.36 9.69 31.61
CA SER A 608 7.21 8.92 32.85
C SER A 608 8.47 8.88 33.72
N ILE A 609 9.66 9.09 33.12
CA ILE A 609 10.94 9.11 33.84
C ILE A 609 11.04 10.33 34.79
N THR A 610 10.48 11.47 34.39
CA THR A 610 10.68 12.74 35.09
C THR A 610 9.38 13.35 35.64
N SER A 611 8.24 12.81 35.27
CA SER A 611 6.93 13.38 35.67
C SER A 611 6.67 13.18 37.16
N SER A 612 6.27 14.27 37.85
CA SER A 612 5.76 14.22 39.21
C SER A 612 4.32 13.69 39.27
N VAL A 613 3.59 13.72 38.15
CA VAL A 613 2.27 13.14 37.99
C VAL A 613 2.44 11.74 37.39
N PRO A 614 2.04 10.67 38.09
CA PRO A 614 2.24 9.32 37.57
C PRO A 614 1.29 9.00 36.42
N PHE A 615 1.71 8.09 35.54
CA PHE A 615 0.85 7.43 34.55
C PHE A 615 0.10 6.27 35.23
N ARG A 616 -0.83 6.59 36.11
CA ARG A 616 -1.56 5.59 36.93
C ARG A 616 -2.48 4.77 36.03
N ALA A 617 -2.40 3.45 36.15
CA ALA A 617 -3.12 2.49 35.33
C ALA A 617 -3.84 1.46 36.19
N THR A 618 -5.06 1.12 35.80
CA THR A 618 -5.89 0.09 36.44
C THR A 618 -5.65 -1.26 35.77
N ARG A 619 -5.44 -2.30 36.58
CA ARG A 619 -5.28 -3.67 36.08
C ARG A 619 -6.61 -4.23 35.61
N CYS A 620 -6.69 -4.63 34.33
CA CYS A 620 -7.84 -5.29 33.73
C CYS A 620 -7.74 -6.82 33.83
N ALA A 621 -8.87 -7.53 33.79
CA ALA A 621 -8.86 -8.99 33.81
C ALA A 621 -8.30 -9.59 32.51
N SER A 622 -8.48 -8.91 31.38
CA SER A 622 -8.00 -9.39 30.08
C SER A 622 -7.77 -8.25 29.08
N MET A 623 -7.03 -8.53 28.01
CA MET A 623 -6.91 -7.61 26.86
C MET A 623 -8.25 -7.40 26.14
N GLN A 624 -9.13 -8.39 26.16
CA GLN A 624 -10.47 -8.26 25.57
C GLN A 624 -11.28 -7.15 26.24
N GLU A 625 -11.25 -7.05 27.58
CA GLU A 625 -11.93 -5.96 28.31
C GLU A 625 -11.38 -4.58 27.94
N VAL A 626 -10.06 -4.48 27.70
CA VAL A 626 -9.45 -3.22 27.25
C VAL A 626 -9.97 -2.82 25.87
N VAL A 627 -10.05 -3.78 24.93
CA VAL A 627 -10.55 -3.54 23.57
C VAL A 627 -12.02 -3.14 23.57
N GLU A 628 -12.82 -3.70 24.46
CA GLU A 628 -14.23 -3.42 24.62
C GLU A 628 -14.50 -2.13 25.43
N GLY A 629 -13.46 -1.52 26.01
CA GLY A 629 -13.59 -0.35 26.86
C GLY A 629 -14.23 -0.61 28.22
N ASN A 630 -14.26 -1.86 28.67
CA ASN A 630 -14.96 -2.35 29.86
C ASN A 630 -14.01 -2.91 30.94
N CYS A 631 -12.84 -2.29 31.11
CA CYS A 631 -11.83 -2.75 32.08
C CYS A 631 -12.42 -2.88 33.52
N THR A 632 -12.57 -4.11 33.96
CA THR A 632 -12.95 -4.43 35.33
C THR A 632 -11.71 -4.53 36.20
N PRO A 633 -11.56 -3.75 37.27
CA PRO A 633 -10.40 -3.84 38.15
C PRO A 633 -10.18 -5.27 38.66
N SER A 634 -9.05 -5.86 38.33
CA SER A 634 -8.71 -7.25 38.62
C SER A 634 -7.50 -7.42 39.55
N GLY A 635 -7.00 -6.31 40.12
CA GLY A 635 -5.85 -6.28 41.02
C GLY A 635 -5.41 -4.85 41.34
N PRO A 636 -4.25 -4.68 41.99
CA PRO A 636 -3.74 -3.37 42.33
C PRO A 636 -3.39 -2.54 41.10
N ASP A 637 -3.62 -1.24 41.20
CA ASP A 637 -3.15 -0.26 40.20
C ASP A 637 -1.61 -0.25 40.14
N ALA A 638 -1.08 0.18 39.01
CA ALA A 638 0.35 0.39 38.80
C ALA A 638 0.61 1.66 38.01
N ASN A 639 1.84 2.15 38.04
CA ASN A 639 2.27 3.25 37.21
C ASN A 639 3.00 2.72 35.97
N MET A 640 2.65 3.18 34.79
CA MET A 640 3.34 2.84 33.54
C MET A 640 4.69 3.54 33.47
N GLY A 641 5.73 2.81 33.10
CA GLY A 641 7.09 3.35 32.96
C GLY A 641 7.70 3.76 34.28
N GLY A 642 8.44 4.87 34.25
CA GLY A 642 9.08 5.45 35.43
C GLY A 642 10.49 4.94 35.70
N GLU A 643 11.15 5.67 36.60
CA GLU A 643 12.47 5.30 37.15
C GLU A 643 12.37 5.33 38.68
N PRO A 644 12.65 4.25 39.41
CA PRO A 644 12.97 2.91 38.88
C PRO A 644 11.75 2.20 38.28
N SER A 645 12.01 1.20 37.40
CA SER A 645 10.98 0.38 36.75
C SER A 645 10.12 -0.39 37.77
N ASN A 646 9.10 -1.05 37.28
CA ASN A 646 8.18 -1.86 38.11
C ASN A 646 8.79 -3.23 38.52
N TYR A 647 10.06 -3.50 38.17
CA TYR A 647 10.72 -4.74 38.61
C TYR A 647 10.66 -4.94 40.13
N GLY A 648 10.30 -6.14 40.56
CA GLY A 648 10.19 -6.49 41.97
C GLY A 648 8.94 -5.98 42.70
N ARG A 649 8.04 -5.25 42.00
CA ARG A 649 6.80 -4.70 42.58
C ARG A 649 5.56 -5.58 42.33
N GLY A 650 5.73 -6.74 41.69
CA GLY A 650 4.61 -7.66 41.40
C GLY A 650 3.66 -7.15 40.28
N VAL A 651 4.11 -6.19 39.49
CA VAL A 651 3.27 -5.61 38.39
C VAL A 651 3.29 -6.57 37.21
N THR A 652 2.13 -7.21 36.95
CA THR A 652 1.96 -8.20 35.87
C THR A 652 0.54 -8.13 35.30
N GLY A 653 0.39 -8.51 34.02
CA GLY A 653 -0.92 -8.53 33.35
C GLY A 653 -1.15 -7.32 32.47
N VAL A 654 -2.40 -6.99 32.21
CA VAL A 654 -2.80 -5.91 31.30
C VAL A 654 -3.36 -4.74 32.11
N TYR A 655 -2.93 -3.53 31.76
CA TYR A 655 -3.29 -2.31 32.46
C TYR A 655 -3.85 -1.28 31.49
N PHE A 656 -4.96 -0.65 31.87
CA PHE A 656 -5.58 0.45 31.14
C PHE A 656 -5.34 1.78 31.86
N LEU A 657 -5.07 2.83 31.09
CA LEU A 657 -4.98 4.21 31.59
C LEU A 657 -5.42 5.20 30.51
N THR A 658 -5.69 6.42 30.93
CA THR A 658 -5.98 7.55 30.02
C THR A 658 -4.87 8.58 30.07
N THR A 659 -4.65 9.29 28.96
CA THR A 659 -3.66 10.37 28.87
C THR A 659 -4.30 11.66 28.36
N ASN A 660 -3.59 12.78 28.50
CA ASN A 660 -3.93 14.01 27.80
C ASN A 660 -3.59 13.90 26.29
N ASP A 661 -4.14 14.79 25.50
CA ASP A 661 -3.91 14.90 24.04
C ASP A 661 -2.55 15.51 23.67
N GLY A 662 -1.97 16.31 24.59
CA GLY A 662 -0.65 16.92 24.47
C GLY A 662 0.13 16.81 25.78
N ALA A 663 1.45 17.02 25.72
CA ALA A 663 2.31 17.04 26.90
C ALA A 663 1.96 18.23 27.82
N PRO A 664 1.96 18.03 29.16
CA PRO A 664 2.21 16.77 29.85
C PRO A 664 1.09 15.76 29.67
N PHE A 665 1.44 14.52 29.31
CA PHE A 665 0.47 13.47 29.00
C PHE A 665 -0.11 12.78 30.23
N ALA A 666 0.64 12.72 31.31
CA ALA A 666 0.22 12.07 32.55
C ALA A 666 -0.98 12.80 33.20
N ARG A 667 -1.95 12.02 33.72
CA ARG A 667 -3.17 12.54 34.34
C ARG A 667 -3.27 12.22 35.83
N GLY A 668 -2.45 11.34 36.36
CA GLY A 668 -2.50 10.86 37.75
C GLY A 668 -3.36 9.64 37.96
#